data_6956b3b1234ef70554f576feea097af8
#
_entry.id   6956b3b1234ef70554f576feea097af8
#
_cell.length_a   1.000
_cell.length_b   1.000
_cell.length_c   1.000
_cell.angle_alpha   90.00
_cell.angle_beta   90.00
_cell.angle_gamma   90.00
#
_symmetry.space_group_name_H-M   'P 1'
#
loop_
_entity.id
_entity.type
_entity.pdbx_description
1 polymer ?
#
loop_
_entity_poly.entity_id
_entity_poly.type
_entity_poly.pdbx_seq_one_letter_code
_entity_poly.pdbx_strand_id
1 'polypeptide(L)'
;MRRFFLIYLLLLICFSFKAQFQFNFNDSIEVYRTNTALKYPWAGGLNYAQFSEIDYDYDGDMDLIVFDRSNDQMRVFEQKIEGGVSFYKLNPLAYLEFPEQIRYRVISIDYNGDGKNDLFTYGIGGIKVFKNVGSPQIGLQWELAKDLLYSDYTGANLNLYVSSSDIPAIVDVDFDGDIDILTFHISGEYLQYHQNQSQELYGHSDSLIFKLKNECWGGFREDVNTNFLILNDITLPCTTGNVPNPGIKPNTSSVDKAHSGSTVLALDYDGSGVMDVVIGDVAFSNMNLLINGGTAPNTNSLMISSDPAFPSNSTPIAINLFPAAYFVDVDFDGKKDLLVAPNAKNVSENEKSICKYKNTGTQSTANFVFETKAFLQQDMIEHGTGSAPFLVDIDNDGLKDLFVSNFYAYKPTLNKESRIAYYKNTGTLNNPKFTLIDSDFINLSTLNYGFKISPSFGDLDNDGKIDILLGLENGTLVFYKNNSSSSSLIFAPPVLNYTDNLGAVISAGQYATPQLFDLDNDGKLDLIVGKKTGELMYYKNIGSLSTPQFQLTNPMLGNIDVSTLTPDGYPTPHFFRVQDTTYLLLGASDGFIRFYDAIDNALSIGNSFNLRDADFLSLSKAIGGYSSCAVADLDGDNKLNLFVGQDLGGLFHLEHDENSNLGIHTEIIPTQNIECFPVPANKSLTIRLELIGDKLFIYNLIGQKIDELILNQGTNDLDLQNYSNGIYFFQFINTGITRKISVKTD
;
A
#
# COMPACT_ATOMS: atom_id res chain seq x y z
N MET A 1 43.85 39.61 30.15
CA MET A 1 43.96 38.16 29.95
C MET A 1 42.87 37.33 30.65
N ARG A 2 42.18 37.81 31.70
CA ARG A 2 41.09 37.01 32.39
C ARG A 2 39.69 37.11 31.75
N ARG A 3 39.45 38.02 30.81
CA ARG A 3 38.16 38.13 30.10
C ARG A 3 38.04 37.32 28.81
N PHE A 4 39.14 36.90 28.25
CA PHE A 4 39.15 36.01 27.08
C PHE A 4 38.99 34.54 27.39
N PHE A 5 39.28 34.09 28.62
CA PHE A 5 39.15 32.70 29.04
C PHE A 5 37.70 32.32 29.36
N LEU A 6 36.84 33.30 29.70
CA LEU A 6 35.43 33.02 29.99
C LEU A 6 34.56 32.88 28.74
N ILE A 7 34.98 33.46 27.61
CA ILE A 7 34.27 33.36 26.32
C ILE A 7 34.61 32.01 25.64
N TYR A 8 35.77 31.45 25.86
CA TYR A 8 36.13 30.13 25.32
C TYR A 8 35.53 28.96 26.11
N LEU A 9 35.13 29.15 27.36
CA LEU A 9 34.50 28.14 28.21
C LEU A 9 32.98 28.09 27.98
N LEU A 10 32.38 29.09 27.35
CA LEU A 10 30.95 29.13 26.97
C LEU A 10 30.68 28.59 25.56
N LEU A 11 31.73 28.33 24.78
CA LEU A 11 31.63 27.72 23.44
C LEU A 11 31.87 26.20 23.44
N LEU A 12 32.02 25.59 24.61
CA LEU A 12 32.11 24.13 24.81
C LEU A 12 30.88 23.54 25.49
N ILE A 13 29.70 24.20 25.38
CA ILE A 13 28.45 23.49 25.49
C ILE A 13 28.29 22.79 24.12
N CYS A 14 28.94 21.63 23.99
CA CYS A 14 28.58 20.65 23.00
C CYS A 14 27.06 20.43 23.11
N PHE A 15 26.31 20.96 22.16
CA PHE A 15 25.04 20.38 21.84
C PHE A 15 25.36 18.92 21.46
N SER A 16 25.18 18.01 22.37
CA SER A 16 25.03 16.62 22.01
C SER A 16 23.74 16.55 21.21
N PHE A 17 23.84 16.75 19.89
CA PHE A 17 22.83 16.25 18.98
C PHE A 17 22.81 14.74 19.24
N LYS A 18 21.79 14.27 19.97
CA LYS A 18 21.51 12.84 20.01
C LYS A 18 21.25 12.48 18.55
N ALA A 19 22.06 11.57 18.00
CA ALA A 19 21.88 11.07 16.65
C ALA A 19 20.44 10.56 16.55
N GLN A 20 19.71 11.08 15.59
CA GLN A 20 18.42 10.55 15.21
C GLN A 20 18.68 9.17 14.60
N PHE A 21 17.90 8.15 14.96
CA PHE A 21 18.01 6.84 14.34
C PHE A 21 17.71 7.00 12.83
N GLN A 22 18.68 6.63 12.01
CA GLN A 22 18.54 6.58 10.55
C GLN A 22 18.63 5.14 10.12
N PHE A 23 17.68 4.70 9.30
CA PHE A 23 17.64 3.34 8.78
C PHE A 23 17.55 3.41 7.26
N ASN A 24 18.30 2.55 6.59
CA ASN A 24 18.26 2.37 5.14
C ASN A 24 17.70 0.99 4.82
N PHE A 25 16.94 0.87 3.72
CA PHE A 25 16.51 -0.44 3.23
C PHE A 25 17.73 -1.34 3.00
N ASN A 26 17.61 -2.58 3.45
CA ASN A 26 18.67 -3.59 3.36
C ASN A 26 18.06 -4.94 2.94
N ASP A 27 18.57 -5.53 1.87
CA ASP A 27 18.15 -6.82 1.34
C ASP A 27 19.17 -7.93 1.53
N SER A 28 20.24 -7.68 2.32
CA SER A 28 21.36 -8.61 2.51
C SER A 28 21.02 -9.88 3.28
N ILE A 29 19.97 -9.85 4.12
CA ILE A 29 19.57 -11.02 4.90
C ILE A 29 18.80 -12.00 4.02
N GLU A 30 19.40 -13.17 3.80
CA GLU A 30 18.79 -14.24 3.01
C GLU A 30 17.62 -14.90 3.75
N VAL A 31 16.55 -15.18 3.00
CA VAL A 31 15.40 -15.94 3.50
C VAL A 31 15.15 -17.15 2.61
N TYR A 32 14.90 -18.30 3.23
CA TYR A 32 14.67 -19.56 2.54
C TYR A 32 13.30 -20.14 2.84
N ARG A 33 12.69 -20.70 1.81
CA ARG A 33 11.53 -21.60 1.92
C ARG A 33 12.01 -23.01 1.55
N THR A 34 12.12 -23.92 2.54
CA THR A 34 12.79 -25.20 2.38
C THR A 34 14.26 -25.02 1.97
N ASN A 35 14.63 -25.30 0.74
CA ASN A 35 15.98 -25.15 0.19
C ASN A 35 16.07 -24.06 -0.90
N THR A 36 15.01 -23.29 -1.12
CA THR A 36 14.96 -22.26 -2.15
C THR A 36 15.05 -20.89 -1.49
N ALA A 37 16.05 -20.11 -1.90
CA ALA A 37 16.15 -18.70 -1.49
C ALA A 37 15.03 -17.89 -2.12
N LEU A 38 14.40 -17.03 -1.33
CA LEU A 38 13.48 -16.02 -1.83
C LEU A 38 14.28 -14.93 -2.53
N LYS A 39 13.80 -14.46 -3.69
CA LYS A 39 14.49 -13.41 -4.45
C LYS A 39 14.25 -12.02 -3.86
N TYR A 40 13.06 -11.79 -3.30
CA TYR A 40 12.61 -10.49 -2.81
C TYR A 40 12.01 -10.60 -1.41
N PRO A 41 12.71 -11.19 -0.43
CA PRO A 41 12.10 -11.50 0.87
C PRO A 41 11.55 -10.26 1.56
N TRP A 42 12.17 -9.11 1.36
CA TRP A 42 11.88 -7.85 2.03
C TRP A 42 11.11 -6.84 1.15
N ALA A 43 10.35 -7.33 0.17
CA ALA A 43 9.58 -6.49 -0.75
C ALA A 43 8.25 -5.97 -0.18
N GLY A 44 7.85 -6.41 1.01
CA GLY A 44 6.65 -5.93 1.67
C GLY A 44 5.35 -6.65 1.29
N GLY A 45 5.37 -7.66 0.41
CA GLY A 45 4.20 -8.45 0.03
C GLY A 45 3.30 -7.80 -1.03
N LEU A 46 2.29 -8.56 -1.49
CA LEU A 46 1.31 -8.15 -2.51
C LEU A 46 -0.04 -8.83 -2.24
N ASN A 47 -1.15 -8.06 -2.31
CA ASN A 47 -2.50 -8.57 -2.13
C ASN A 47 -3.34 -8.51 -3.40
N TYR A 48 -3.64 -7.30 -3.90
CA TYR A 48 -4.55 -7.03 -5.02
C TYR A 48 -3.82 -6.22 -6.09
N ALA A 49 -2.82 -6.87 -6.70
CA ALA A 49 -1.83 -6.26 -7.56
C ALA A 49 -2.37 -6.00 -8.97
N GLN A 50 -2.00 -4.87 -9.54
CA GLN A 50 -2.14 -4.51 -10.96
C GLN A 50 -0.75 -4.35 -11.55
N PHE A 51 -0.58 -4.71 -12.82
CA PHE A 51 0.73 -4.77 -13.47
C PHE A 51 0.74 -3.88 -14.71
N SER A 52 1.81 -3.11 -14.87
CA SER A 52 2.12 -2.30 -16.05
C SER A 52 3.63 -2.24 -16.24
N GLU A 53 4.06 -1.75 -17.39
CA GLU A 53 5.48 -1.57 -17.75
C GLU A 53 5.82 -0.09 -17.85
N ILE A 54 7.06 0.26 -17.51
CA ILE A 54 7.64 1.59 -17.70
C ILE A 54 9.16 1.46 -17.83
N ASP A 55 9.80 2.32 -18.62
CA ASP A 55 11.25 2.54 -18.55
C ASP A 55 11.51 3.51 -17.37
N TYR A 56 11.71 2.94 -16.16
CA TYR A 56 11.76 3.69 -14.91
C TYR A 56 13.05 4.49 -14.77
N ASP A 57 14.18 3.91 -15.15
CA ASP A 57 15.50 4.53 -15.02
C ASP A 57 16.06 5.07 -16.35
N TYR A 58 15.26 5.01 -17.41
CA TYR A 58 15.60 5.50 -18.75
C TYR A 58 16.81 4.79 -19.37
N ASP A 59 16.99 3.51 -19.08
CA ASP A 59 18.08 2.71 -19.67
C ASP A 59 17.66 1.99 -20.98
N GLY A 60 16.37 2.05 -21.31
CA GLY A 60 15.78 1.59 -22.57
C GLY A 60 15.18 0.18 -22.49
N ASP A 61 15.24 -0.48 -21.33
CA ASP A 61 14.44 -1.68 -21.08
C ASP A 61 13.18 -1.36 -20.23
N MET A 62 12.24 -2.30 -20.17
CA MET A 62 10.98 -2.08 -19.49
C MET A 62 10.97 -2.70 -18.10
N ASP A 63 10.77 -1.87 -17.11
CA ASP A 63 10.60 -2.24 -15.72
C ASP A 63 9.15 -2.60 -15.41
N LEU A 64 8.94 -3.42 -14.39
CA LEU A 64 7.61 -3.83 -13.96
C LEU A 64 7.10 -2.90 -12.84
N ILE A 65 6.03 -2.16 -13.13
CA ILE A 65 5.24 -1.47 -12.12
C ILE A 65 4.23 -2.45 -11.53
N VAL A 66 4.16 -2.48 -10.21
CA VAL A 66 3.11 -3.17 -9.47
C VAL A 66 2.38 -2.16 -8.60
N PHE A 67 1.10 -1.95 -8.90
CA PHE A 67 0.21 -1.13 -8.09
C PHE A 67 -0.71 -2.02 -7.28
N ASP A 68 -0.65 -1.96 -5.95
CA ASP A 68 -1.53 -2.73 -5.09
C ASP A 68 -2.69 -1.89 -4.57
N ARG A 69 -3.91 -2.34 -4.84
CA ARG A 69 -5.15 -1.65 -4.47
C ARG A 69 -5.45 -1.65 -2.97
N SER A 70 -4.73 -2.41 -2.17
CA SER A 70 -4.99 -2.47 -0.71
C SER A 70 -4.97 -1.07 -0.11
N ASN A 71 -3.94 -0.31 -0.42
CA ASN A 71 -3.76 1.06 0.05
C ASN A 71 -3.12 1.97 -1.02
N ASP A 72 -3.40 1.69 -2.30
CA ASP A 72 -2.88 2.47 -3.44
C ASP A 72 -1.34 2.53 -3.46
N GLN A 73 -0.69 1.38 -3.24
CA GLN A 73 0.76 1.28 -3.10
C GLN A 73 1.47 0.98 -4.41
N MET A 74 2.54 1.73 -4.70
CA MET A 74 3.40 1.48 -5.87
C MET A 74 4.64 0.67 -5.47
N ARG A 75 5.03 -0.28 -6.33
CA ARG A 75 6.31 -0.99 -6.32
C ARG A 75 6.91 -0.95 -7.73
N VAL A 76 8.22 -0.87 -7.84
CA VAL A 76 8.94 -1.02 -9.10
C VAL A 76 9.96 -2.14 -8.96
N PHE A 77 9.90 -3.06 -9.90
CA PHE A 77 10.89 -4.10 -10.08
C PHE A 77 11.66 -3.75 -11.35
N GLU A 78 12.86 -3.20 -11.16
CA GLU A 78 13.73 -2.79 -12.26
C GLU A 78 14.28 -4.01 -12.97
N GLN A 79 14.22 -4.05 -14.30
CA GLN A 79 14.92 -5.03 -15.09
C GLN A 79 16.42 -4.75 -14.98
N LYS A 80 17.22 -5.75 -14.69
CA LYS A 80 18.69 -5.67 -14.66
C LYS A 80 19.28 -6.85 -15.39
N ILE A 81 20.46 -6.66 -15.97
CA ILE A 81 21.17 -7.68 -16.71
C ILE A 81 22.54 -7.95 -16.06
N GLU A 82 22.72 -9.16 -15.55
CA GLU A 82 24.00 -9.62 -15.02
C GLU A 82 24.45 -10.91 -15.72
N GLY A 83 25.67 -10.92 -16.22
CA GLY A 83 26.21 -12.10 -16.94
C GLY A 83 25.41 -12.51 -18.17
N GLY A 84 24.60 -11.59 -18.75
CA GLY A 84 23.75 -11.86 -19.90
C GLY A 84 22.39 -12.50 -19.51
N VAL A 85 22.02 -12.49 -18.24
CA VAL A 85 20.73 -12.96 -17.74
C VAL A 85 19.95 -11.78 -17.20
N SER A 86 18.74 -11.58 -17.71
CA SER A 86 17.80 -10.57 -17.21
C SER A 86 17.09 -11.07 -15.95
N PHE A 87 16.89 -10.19 -14.98
CA PHE A 87 16.14 -10.44 -13.76
C PHE A 87 15.56 -9.14 -13.22
N TYR A 88 14.56 -9.25 -12.36
CA TYR A 88 14.03 -8.09 -11.66
C TYR A 88 14.80 -7.79 -10.37
N LYS A 89 15.01 -6.51 -10.09
CA LYS A 89 15.51 -5.99 -8.81
C LYS A 89 14.51 -5.01 -8.25
N LEU A 90 14.05 -5.22 -7.01
CA LEU A 90 13.16 -4.28 -6.33
C LEU A 90 13.87 -2.94 -6.09
N ASN A 91 13.23 -1.84 -6.46
CA ASN A 91 13.59 -0.51 -5.99
C ASN A 91 12.69 -0.13 -4.80
N PRO A 92 13.19 -0.17 -3.55
CA PRO A 92 12.35 0.00 -2.37
C PRO A 92 11.88 1.45 -2.15
N LEU A 93 12.46 2.43 -2.86
CA LEU A 93 12.14 3.85 -2.74
C LEU A 93 11.36 4.40 -3.93
N ALA A 94 11.15 3.61 -4.97
CA ALA A 94 10.50 4.07 -6.21
C ALA A 94 9.11 4.68 -5.98
N TYR A 95 8.38 4.27 -4.93
CA TYR A 95 7.07 4.83 -4.59
C TYR A 95 7.09 6.35 -4.35
N LEU A 96 8.25 6.92 -3.99
CA LEU A 96 8.41 8.36 -3.76
C LEU A 96 8.37 9.18 -5.06
N GLU A 97 8.61 8.54 -6.19
CA GLU A 97 8.70 9.21 -7.48
C GLU A 97 7.37 9.25 -8.24
N PHE A 98 6.32 8.61 -7.70
CA PHE A 98 5.00 8.60 -8.29
C PHE A 98 4.08 9.69 -7.72
N PRO A 99 3.07 10.18 -8.50
CA PRO A 99 2.13 11.18 -8.02
C PRO A 99 1.34 10.70 -6.80
N GLU A 100 1.23 11.53 -5.76
CA GLU A 100 0.44 11.22 -4.55
C GLU A 100 -1.07 11.03 -4.80
N GLN A 101 -1.55 11.40 -5.98
CA GLN A 101 -2.96 11.38 -6.36
C GLN A 101 -3.37 10.08 -7.08
N ILE A 102 -2.48 9.11 -7.17
CA ILE A 102 -2.79 7.80 -7.73
C ILE A 102 -3.75 7.07 -6.80
N ARG A 103 -4.86 6.56 -7.36
CA ARG A 103 -5.90 5.83 -6.59
C ARG A 103 -6.55 4.75 -7.44
N TYR A 104 -6.90 3.64 -6.81
CA TYR A 104 -7.72 2.53 -7.31
C TYR A 104 -7.19 1.76 -8.51
N ARG A 105 -6.49 2.38 -9.46
CA ARG A 105 -5.88 1.74 -10.63
C ARG A 105 -4.71 2.54 -11.18
N VAL A 106 -3.79 1.83 -11.83
CA VAL A 106 -2.72 2.41 -12.63
C VAL A 106 -2.60 1.62 -13.93
N ILE A 107 -2.66 2.34 -15.05
CA ILE A 107 -2.33 1.82 -16.37
C ILE A 107 -1.24 2.72 -16.93
N SER A 108 -0.12 2.14 -17.34
CA SER A 108 1.03 2.84 -17.88
C SER A 108 1.11 2.59 -19.38
N ILE A 109 1.04 3.67 -20.16
CA ILE A 109 1.11 3.62 -21.62
C ILE A 109 1.54 4.98 -22.19
N ASP A 110 2.33 4.99 -23.23
CA ASP A 110 2.70 6.19 -23.98
C ASP A 110 1.50 6.65 -24.83
N TYR A 111 0.78 7.70 -24.39
CA TYR A 111 -0.38 8.19 -25.11
C TYR A 111 -0.04 9.20 -26.22
N ASN A 112 1.14 9.84 -26.12
CA ASN A 112 1.48 10.97 -26.97
C ASN A 112 2.59 10.66 -27.98
N GLY A 113 3.13 9.43 -28.00
CA GLY A 113 4.15 8.96 -28.93
C GLY A 113 5.55 9.54 -28.66
N ASP A 114 5.82 10.04 -27.44
CA ASP A 114 7.14 10.60 -27.11
C ASP A 114 8.16 9.55 -26.60
N GLY A 115 7.75 8.28 -26.57
CA GLY A 115 8.57 7.14 -26.15
C GLY A 115 8.64 6.95 -24.64
N LYS A 116 7.83 7.67 -23.85
CA LYS A 116 7.75 7.56 -22.39
C LYS A 116 6.35 7.20 -21.96
N ASN A 117 6.24 6.18 -21.14
CA ASN A 117 4.95 5.79 -20.62
C ASN A 117 4.38 6.83 -19.66
N ASP A 118 3.12 7.20 -19.89
CA ASP A 118 2.31 8.08 -19.07
C ASP A 118 1.43 7.26 -18.12
N LEU A 119 0.80 7.89 -17.11
CA LEU A 119 -0.03 7.19 -16.15
C LEU A 119 -1.50 7.58 -16.26
N PHE A 120 -2.34 6.56 -16.37
CA PHE A 120 -3.78 6.66 -16.28
C PHE A 120 -4.24 6.08 -14.94
N THR A 121 -4.91 6.89 -14.13
CA THR A 121 -5.40 6.51 -12.82
C THR A 121 -6.86 6.93 -12.64
N TYR A 122 -7.42 6.72 -11.46
CA TYR A 122 -8.79 7.13 -11.18
C TYR A 122 -8.89 8.65 -10.99
N GLY A 123 -9.76 9.29 -11.80
CA GLY A 123 -10.36 10.59 -11.53
C GLY A 123 -11.80 10.39 -11.02
N ILE A 124 -12.39 11.34 -10.30
CA ILE A 124 -13.71 11.17 -9.67
C ILE A 124 -14.77 10.78 -10.71
N GLY A 125 -15.15 9.50 -10.73
CA GLY A 125 -16.06 8.91 -11.68
C GLY A 125 -15.51 8.75 -13.10
N GLY A 126 -14.18 8.72 -13.30
CA GLY A 126 -13.57 8.60 -14.60
C GLY A 126 -12.08 8.33 -14.55
N ILE A 127 -11.32 8.95 -15.44
CA ILE A 127 -9.89 8.74 -15.63
C ILE A 127 -9.15 10.06 -15.50
N LYS A 128 -8.08 10.07 -14.70
CA LYS A 128 -7.08 11.12 -14.57
C LYS A 128 -5.81 10.70 -15.28
N VAL A 129 -5.10 11.63 -15.92
CA VAL A 129 -3.89 11.35 -16.70
C VAL A 129 -2.74 12.23 -16.23
N PHE A 130 -1.62 11.60 -15.95
CA PHE A 130 -0.33 12.24 -15.72
C PHE A 130 0.62 11.96 -16.87
N LYS A 131 1.16 13.02 -17.46
CA LYS A 131 2.19 12.93 -18.49
C LYS A 131 3.56 12.77 -17.86
N ASN A 132 4.36 11.83 -18.38
CA ASN A 132 5.75 11.67 -18.03
C ASN A 132 6.61 12.74 -18.74
N VAL A 133 7.09 13.70 -17.98
CA VAL A 133 7.99 14.77 -18.47
C VAL A 133 9.44 14.56 -18.01
N GLY A 134 9.73 13.39 -17.44
CA GLY A 134 11.05 12.99 -16.96
C GLY A 134 12.10 12.78 -18.05
N SER A 135 13.31 12.52 -17.62
CA SER A 135 14.45 12.22 -18.51
C SER A 135 15.56 11.49 -17.74
N PRO A 136 16.54 10.88 -18.43
CA PRO A 136 17.67 10.19 -17.79
C PRO A 136 18.44 11.05 -16.77
N GLN A 137 18.37 12.39 -16.87
CA GLN A 137 19.12 13.32 -16.02
C GLN A 137 18.37 13.70 -14.74
N ILE A 138 17.05 13.62 -14.74
CA ILE A 138 16.20 14.08 -13.62
C ILE A 138 15.30 12.98 -13.05
N GLY A 139 15.32 11.76 -13.62
CA GLY A 139 14.41 10.67 -13.24
C GLY A 139 12.97 10.91 -13.69
N LEU A 140 12.04 10.13 -13.12
CA LEU A 140 10.60 10.29 -13.37
C LEU A 140 10.11 11.66 -12.89
N GLN A 141 9.35 12.33 -13.75
CA GLN A 141 8.67 13.59 -13.40
C GLN A 141 7.29 13.60 -14.06
N TRP A 142 6.29 14.06 -13.36
CA TRP A 142 4.90 13.98 -13.76
C TRP A 142 4.24 15.35 -13.87
N GLU A 143 3.53 15.57 -14.98
CA GLU A 143 2.65 16.72 -15.18
C GLU A 143 1.20 16.24 -15.25
N LEU A 144 0.29 16.91 -14.57
CA LEU A 144 -1.15 16.61 -14.68
C LEU A 144 -1.66 17.02 -16.07
N ALA A 145 -1.80 16.06 -16.98
CA ALA A 145 -2.30 16.30 -18.33
C ALA A 145 -3.82 16.50 -18.33
N LYS A 146 -4.56 15.67 -17.61
CA LYS A 146 -6.02 15.77 -17.44
C LYS A 146 -6.43 15.35 -16.04
N ASP A 147 -7.19 16.19 -15.37
CA ASP A 147 -7.80 15.84 -14.08
C ASP A 147 -8.98 14.88 -14.25
N LEU A 148 -9.71 15.01 -15.38
CA LEU A 148 -10.79 14.12 -15.78
C LEU A 148 -10.89 14.06 -17.31
N LEU A 149 -11.04 12.86 -17.87
CA LEU A 149 -11.30 12.69 -19.30
C LEU A 149 -12.78 12.87 -19.60
N TYR A 150 -13.04 13.50 -20.74
CA TYR A 150 -14.38 13.71 -21.30
C TYR A 150 -14.50 13.03 -22.66
N SER A 151 -15.71 12.64 -23.02
CA SER A 151 -16.03 12.10 -24.34
C SER A 151 -17.25 12.79 -24.93
N ASP A 152 -17.28 12.97 -26.24
CA ASP A 152 -18.45 13.45 -26.96
C ASP A 152 -19.47 12.32 -27.15
N TYR A 153 -20.56 12.41 -26.39
CA TYR A 153 -21.72 11.52 -26.47
C TYR A 153 -22.74 12.12 -27.45
N THR A 154 -22.48 12.00 -28.77
CA THR A 154 -23.36 12.47 -29.83
C THR A 154 -23.75 13.97 -29.75
N GLY A 155 -22.77 14.83 -29.44
CA GLY A 155 -22.92 16.28 -29.33
C GLY A 155 -22.99 16.83 -27.90
N ALA A 156 -22.90 15.97 -26.90
CA ALA A 156 -22.73 16.37 -25.50
C ALA A 156 -21.41 15.88 -24.97
N ASN A 157 -20.51 16.79 -24.61
CA ASN A 157 -19.23 16.46 -23.99
C ASN A 157 -19.43 16.16 -22.51
N LEU A 158 -19.43 14.87 -22.16
CA LEU A 158 -19.69 14.39 -20.79
C LEU A 158 -18.46 13.66 -20.25
N ASN A 159 -18.42 13.45 -18.93
CA ASN A 159 -17.41 12.62 -18.29
C ASN A 159 -17.36 11.23 -18.93
N LEU A 160 -16.17 10.80 -19.35
CA LEU A 160 -15.90 9.41 -19.73
C LEU A 160 -15.93 8.58 -18.47
N TYR A 161 -17.10 8.00 -18.16
CA TYR A 161 -17.35 7.35 -16.88
C TYR A 161 -16.64 6.01 -16.79
N VAL A 162 -15.83 5.86 -15.74
CA VAL A 162 -15.22 4.59 -15.32
C VAL A 162 -15.24 4.54 -13.80
N SER A 163 -15.91 3.55 -13.22
CA SER A 163 -16.02 3.45 -11.78
C SER A 163 -14.68 3.19 -11.10
N SER A 164 -14.59 3.38 -9.79
CA SER A 164 -13.36 3.10 -9.03
C SER A 164 -13.01 1.60 -8.99
N SER A 165 -13.96 0.72 -9.24
CA SER A 165 -13.76 -0.73 -9.30
C SER A 165 -13.34 -1.23 -10.67
N ASP A 166 -13.64 -0.49 -11.74
CA ASP A 166 -13.39 -0.94 -13.10
C ASP A 166 -11.94 -0.77 -13.53
N ILE A 167 -11.49 -1.64 -14.42
CA ILE A 167 -10.24 -1.49 -15.15
C ILE A 167 -10.62 -1.43 -16.65
N PRO A 168 -10.56 -0.25 -17.29
CA PRO A 168 -10.80 -0.11 -18.72
C PRO A 168 -9.60 -0.62 -19.51
N ALA A 169 -9.80 -1.04 -20.77
CA ALA A 169 -8.70 -1.16 -21.70
C ALA A 169 -8.37 0.23 -22.27
N ILE A 170 -7.09 0.60 -22.20
CA ILE A 170 -6.53 1.82 -22.80
C ILE A 170 -5.49 1.35 -23.79
N VAL A 171 -5.81 1.40 -25.07
CA VAL A 171 -5.01 0.82 -26.15
C VAL A 171 -5.46 1.40 -27.49
N ASP A 172 -4.59 1.41 -28.50
CA ASP A 172 -4.95 1.78 -29.88
C ASP A 172 -5.84 0.66 -30.48
N VAL A 173 -7.15 0.87 -30.45
CA VAL A 173 -8.16 -0.13 -30.87
C VAL A 173 -8.27 -0.21 -32.38
N ASP A 174 -8.07 0.90 -33.09
CA ASP A 174 -8.24 0.97 -34.55
C ASP A 174 -6.93 1.11 -35.33
N PHE A 175 -5.80 1.01 -34.60
CA PHE A 175 -4.43 1.00 -35.12
C PHE A 175 -4.08 2.25 -35.96
N ASP A 176 -4.60 3.42 -35.55
CA ASP A 176 -4.32 4.70 -36.20
C ASP A 176 -3.16 5.47 -35.54
N GLY A 177 -2.64 4.98 -34.40
CA GLY A 177 -1.46 5.50 -33.70
C GLY A 177 -1.76 6.41 -32.53
N ASP A 178 -3.03 6.59 -32.13
CA ASP A 178 -3.39 7.17 -30.84
C ASP A 178 -4.14 6.14 -29.95
N ILE A 179 -4.19 6.40 -28.65
CA ILE A 179 -4.81 5.45 -27.70
C ILE A 179 -6.30 5.72 -27.54
N ASP A 180 -7.06 4.65 -27.52
CA ASP A 180 -8.50 4.62 -27.31
C ASP A 180 -8.89 4.05 -25.95
N ILE A 181 -10.19 4.06 -25.64
CA ILE A 181 -10.70 3.51 -24.39
C ILE A 181 -11.89 2.59 -24.63
N LEU A 182 -11.77 1.33 -24.18
CA LEU A 182 -12.89 0.40 -24.04
C LEU A 182 -13.30 0.30 -22.57
N THR A 183 -14.55 0.58 -22.27
CA THR A 183 -15.08 0.51 -20.90
C THR A 183 -16.53 0.03 -20.92
N PHE A 184 -16.96 -0.65 -19.87
CA PHE A 184 -18.36 -1.02 -19.75
C PHE A 184 -19.25 0.20 -19.52
N HIS A 185 -20.45 0.16 -20.10
CA HIS A 185 -21.51 1.10 -19.76
C HIS A 185 -21.83 1.02 -18.27
N ILE A 186 -22.33 2.10 -17.67
CA ILE A 186 -22.66 2.18 -16.24
C ILE A 186 -23.62 1.08 -15.77
N SER A 187 -24.40 0.44 -16.66
CA SER A 187 -25.21 -0.74 -16.34
C SER A 187 -24.39 -2.03 -16.21
N GLY A 188 -23.16 -2.06 -16.72
CA GLY A 188 -22.29 -3.25 -16.72
C GLY A 188 -22.63 -4.32 -17.73
N GLU A 189 -23.57 -4.07 -18.65
CA GLU A 189 -24.06 -5.11 -19.56
C GLU A 189 -23.36 -5.19 -20.90
N TYR A 190 -22.80 -4.07 -21.39
CA TYR A 190 -22.19 -3.96 -22.71
C TYR A 190 -21.02 -2.99 -22.73
N LEU A 191 -20.14 -3.19 -23.70
CA LEU A 191 -18.87 -2.48 -23.84
C LEU A 191 -19.02 -1.26 -24.73
N GLN A 192 -18.52 -0.10 -24.28
CA GLN A 192 -18.46 1.15 -25.05
C GLN A 192 -17.06 1.36 -25.60
N TYR A 193 -17.00 1.87 -26.82
CA TYR A 193 -15.77 2.29 -27.48
C TYR A 193 -15.72 3.81 -27.61
N HIS A 194 -14.78 4.40 -26.90
CA HIS A 194 -14.45 5.82 -26.97
C HIS A 194 -13.18 5.98 -27.79
N GLN A 195 -13.33 6.38 -29.04
CA GLN A 195 -12.24 6.63 -29.95
C GLN A 195 -11.59 7.97 -29.61
N ASN A 196 -10.26 8.01 -29.49
CA ASN A 196 -9.53 9.27 -29.51
C ASN A 196 -9.66 9.89 -30.90
N GLN A 197 -9.68 11.17 -30.98
CA GLN A 197 -9.83 11.94 -32.22
C GLN A 197 -8.57 12.74 -32.55
N SER A 198 -7.47 12.44 -31.87
CA SER A 198 -6.24 13.21 -32.02
C SER A 198 -5.65 13.03 -33.43
N GLN A 199 -5.62 11.80 -33.94
CA GLN A 199 -5.15 11.49 -35.28
C GLN A 199 -6.08 12.07 -36.34
N GLU A 200 -7.40 11.91 -36.22
CA GLU A 200 -8.36 12.40 -37.17
C GLU A 200 -8.39 13.93 -37.29
N LEU A 201 -8.20 14.63 -36.18
CA LEU A 201 -8.26 16.08 -36.14
C LEU A 201 -6.94 16.77 -36.42
N TYR A 202 -5.84 16.16 -36.00
CA TYR A 202 -4.55 16.84 -35.95
C TYR A 202 -3.40 16.06 -36.61
N GLY A 203 -3.56 14.75 -36.86
CA GLY A 203 -2.51 13.89 -37.41
C GLY A 203 -1.35 13.60 -36.47
N HIS A 204 -1.59 13.61 -35.16
CA HIS A 204 -0.65 13.25 -34.11
C HIS A 204 -1.42 12.70 -32.91
N SER A 205 -0.73 12.09 -31.92
CA SER A 205 -1.34 11.45 -30.75
C SER A 205 -1.36 12.33 -29.46
N ASP A 206 -0.84 13.56 -29.50
CA ASP A 206 -0.61 14.38 -28.28
C ASP A 206 -1.88 14.82 -27.56
N SER A 207 -3.05 14.62 -28.12
CA SER A 207 -4.30 15.12 -27.56
C SER A 207 -5.16 14.00 -27.00
N LEU A 208 -5.87 14.29 -25.92
CA LEU A 208 -6.84 13.39 -25.29
C LEU A 208 -8.24 13.93 -25.53
N ILE A 209 -8.81 13.64 -26.71
CA ILE A 209 -10.11 14.12 -27.18
C ILE A 209 -10.94 12.93 -27.63
N PHE A 210 -11.85 12.48 -26.80
CA PHE A 210 -12.59 11.24 -27.03
C PHE A 210 -13.99 11.50 -27.56
N LYS A 211 -14.46 10.56 -28.41
CA LYS A 211 -15.82 10.49 -28.92
C LYS A 211 -16.35 9.08 -28.76
N LEU A 212 -17.56 8.95 -28.23
CA LEU A 212 -18.26 7.66 -28.18
C LEU A 212 -18.55 7.22 -29.63
N LYS A 213 -17.69 6.33 -30.13
CA LYS A 213 -17.73 5.81 -31.49
C LYS A 213 -18.75 4.69 -31.65
N ASN A 214 -18.83 3.82 -30.64
CA ASN A 214 -19.72 2.68 -30.61
C ASN A 214 -20.25 2.47 -29.18
N GLU A 215 -21.57 2.57 -29.02
CA GLU A 215 -22.22 2.37 -27.72
C GLU A 215 -22.22 0.91 -27.26
N CYS A 216 -22.19 -0.05 -28.22
CA CYS A 216 -22.20 -1.50 -27.93
C CYS A 216 -21.13 -2.20 -28.79
N TRP A 217 -19.88 -1.87 -28.53
CA TRP A 217 -18.75 -2.43 -29.24
C TRP A 217 -18.71 -3.96 -29.14
N GLY A 218 -18.50 -4.63 -30.24
CA GLY A 218 -18.50 -6.09 -30.34
C GLY A 218 -19.89 -6.74 -30.37
N GLY A 219 -20.99 -5.99 -30.17
CA GLY A 219 -22.36 -6.49 -30.29
C GLY A 219 -22.74 -7.63 -29.35
N PHE A 220 -22.18 -7.68 -28.19
CA PHE A 220 -22.48 -8.69 -27.16
C PHE A 220 -23.08 -8.06 -25.90
N ARG A 221 -23.75 -8.88 -25.10
CA ARG A 221 -24.22 -8.52 -23.78
C ARG A 221 -23.78 -9.55 -22.76
N GLU A 222 -23.33 -9.09 -21.62
CA GLU A 222 -23.05 -9.89 -20.43
C GLU A 222 -24.31 -10.01 -19.55
N ASP A 223 -24.67 -11.25 -19.19
CA ASP A 223 -25.74 -11.49 -18.23
C ASP A 223 -25.21 -11.36 -16.81
N VAL A 224 -25.67 -10.35 -16.10
CA VAL A 224 -25.20 -9.95 -14.76
C VAL A 224 -25.43 -11.01 -13.67
N ASN A 225 -26.23 -12.04 -13.90
CA ASN A 225 -26.52 -13.09 -12.93
C ASN A 225 -25.75 -14.38 -13.17
N THR A 226 -25.32 -14.62 -14.40
CA THR A 226 -24.75 -15.92 -14.81
C THR A 226 -23.37 -15.81 -15.45
N ASN A 227 -22.88 -14.61 -15.72
CA ASN A 227 -21.66 -14.33 -16.51
C ASN A 227 -21.71 -14.97 -17.92
N PHE A 228 -22.91 -15.26 -18.43
CA PHE A 228 -23.09 -15.81 -19.76
C PHE A 228 -23.09 -14.67 -20.79
N LEU A 229 -22.34 -14.86 -21.87
CA LEU A 229 -22.24 -13.87 -22.94
C LEU A 229 -23.20 -14.18 -24.08
N ILE A 230 -24.07 -13.23 -24.37
CA ILE A 230 -24.99 -13.31 -25.50
C ILE A 230 -24.35 -12.56 -26.67
N LEU A 231 -23.86 -13.30 -27.64
CA LEU A 231 -23.25 -12.73 -28.85
C LEU A 231 -24.34 -12.35 -29.87
N ASN A 232 -24.09 -11.25 -30.62
CA ASN A 232 -25.02 -10.71 -31.58
C ASN A 232 -26.41 -10.40 -30.99
N ASP A 233 -26.44 -9.82 -29.79
CA ASP A 233 -27.70 -9.54 -29.09
C ASP A 233 -28.47 -8.41 -29.76
N ILE A 234 -29.58 -8.79 -30.41
CA ILE A 234 -30.48 -7.84 -31.11
C ILE A 234 -31.30 -6.97 -30.14
N THR A 235 -31.23 -7.23 -28.84
CA THR A 235 -31.98 -6.48 -27.82
C THR A 235 -31.16 -5.34 -27.22
N LEU A 236 -29.90 -5.18 -27.60
CA LEU A 236 -29.05 -4.11 -27.12
C LEU A 236 -29.68 -2.73 -27.35
N PRO A 237 -29.63 -1.82 -26.38
CA PRO A 237 -30.33 -0.52 -26.45
C PRO A 237 -29.60 0.52 -27.30
N CYS A 238 -28.50 0.16 -27.93
CA CYS A 238 -27.58 1.08 -28.57
C CYS A 238 -28.14 1.68 -29.88
N THR A 239 -27.83 2.94 -30.07
CA THR A 239 -28.26 3.70 -31.26
C THR A 239 -27.12 3.95 -32.24
N THR A 240 -25.88 3.80 -31.81
CA THR A 240 -24.66 3.94 -32.63
C THR A 240 -23.88 2.63 -32.67
N GLY A 241 -23.23 2.34 -33.78
CA GLY A 241 -22.48 1.10 -34.00
C GLY A 241 -23.25 0.04 -34.82
N ASN A 242 -22.62 -1.10 -35.08
CA ASN A 242 -23.24 -2.23 -35.78
C ASN A 242 -24.11 -3.07 -34.87
N VAL A 243 -25.26 -2.57 -34.47
CA VAL A 243 -26.28 -3.38 -33.83
C VAL A 243 -27.02 -4.19 -34.90
N PRO A 244 -27.18 -5.50 -34.81
CA PRO A 244 -27.77 -6.33 -35.86
C PRO A 244 -29.20 -5.95 -36.26
N ASN A 245 -29.91 -5.18 -35.43
CA ASN A 245 -31.25 -4.66 -35.82
C ASN A 245 -31.69 -3.47 -34.94
N PRO A 246 -31.51 -2.21 -35.38
CA PRO A 246 -31.85 -1.02 -34.59
C PRO A 246 -33.37 -0.73 -34.47
N GLY A 247 -34.23 -1.67 -34.84
CA GLY A 247 -35.67 -1.40 -35.02
C GLY A 247 -36.59 -1.79 -33.86
N ILE A 248 -36.17 -2.51 -32.85
CA ILE A 248 -37.02 -2.98 -31.74
C ILE A 248 -36.40 -2.56 -30.42
N LYS A 249 -36.81 -1.41 -29.88
CA LYS A 249 -36.52 -1.10 -28.46
C LYS A 249 -37.35 -2.05 -27.59
N PRO A 250 -36.76 -2.89 -26.75
CA PRO A 250 -37.50 -3.67 -25.78
C PRO A 250 -38.20 -2.70 -24.83
N ASN A 251 -39.47 -2.94 -24.57
CA ASN A 251 -40.22 -2.24 -23.55
C ASN A 251 -39.85 -2.90 -22.19
N THR A 252 -38.62 -2.71 -21.74
CA THR A 252 -38.12 -3.31 -20.50
C THR A 252 -38.40 -2.37 -19.36
N SER A 253 -39.46 -2.67 -18.62
CA SER A 253 -39.70 -2.17 -17.25
C SER A 253 -39.00 -3.02 -16.19
N SER A 254 -37.94 -3.71 -16.51
CA SER A 254 -37.06 -4.32 -15.51
C SER A 254 -36.06 -3.25 -15.06
N VAL A 255 -36.11 -2.89 -13.79
CA VAL A 255 -35.01 -2.19 -13.13
C VAL A 255 -33.95 -3.26 -12.98
N ASP A 256 -33.16 -3.44 -14.04
CA ASP A 256 -32.01 -4.33 -14.02
C ASP A 256 -31.06 -3.80 -12.96
N LYS A 257 -30.58 -4.68 -12.08
CA LYS A 257 -29.66 -4.30 -11.03
C LYS A 257 -28.38 -3.85 -11.73
N ALA A 258 -28.02 -2.58 -11.54
CA ALA A 258 -26.76 -2.06 -12.05
C ALA A 258 -25.61 -2.96 -11.56
N HIS A 259 -24.86 -3.49 -12.48
CA HIS A 259 -23.68 -4.29 -12.26
C HIS A 259 -22.51 -3.32 -12.04
N SER A 260 -21.83 -3.37 -10.93
CA SER A 260 -20.77 -2.42 -10.64
C SER A 260 -19.43 -3.13 -10.49
N GLY A 261 -18.69 -3.25 -11.59
CA GLY A 261 -17.32 -3.69 -11.58
C GLY A 261 -16.99 -4.66 -12.71
N SER A 262 -16.22 -4.18 -13.68
CA SER A 262 -15.73 -4.98 -14.80
C SER A 262 -14.26 -4.67 -15.08
N THR A 263 -13.51 -5.67 -15.54
CA THR A 263 -12.13 -5.52 -15.99
C THR A 263 -12.03 -5.92 -17.45
N VAL A 264 -11.33 -5.12 -18.25
CA VAL A 264 -11.19 -5.32 -19.69
C VAL A 264 -9.71 -5.30 -20.03
N LEU A 265 -9.22 -6.38 -20.65
CA LEU A 265 -7.94 -6.41 -21.34
C LEU A 265 -8.23 -6.56 -22.84
N ALA A 266 -7.70 -5.67 -23.67
CA ALA A 266 -7.79 -5.77 -25.13
C ALA A 266 -6.42 -6.16 -25.70
N LEU A 267 -6.42 -7.12 -26.62
CA LEU A 267 -5.25 -7.62 -27.32
C LEU A 267 -5.69 -8.29 -28.63
N ASP A 268 -4.84 -8.32 -29.64
CA ASP A 268 -5.04 -9.15 -30.84
C ASP A 268 -4.56 -10.59 -30.47
N TYR A 269 -5.51 -11.41 -29.97
CA TYR A 269 -5.20 -12.74 -29.46
C TYR A 269 -4.92 -13.76 -30.53
N ASP A 270 -5.66 -13.69 -31.66
CA ASP A 270 -5.61 -14.68 -32.73
C ASP A 270 -4.79 -14.25 -33.96
N GLY A 271 -4.26 -13.02 -33.95
CA GLY A 271 -3.46 -12.45 -35.04
C GLY A 271 -4.30 -11.98 -36.22
N SER A 272 -5.57 -11.68 -36.01
CA SER A 272 -6.50 -11.21 -37.05
C SER A 272 -6.24 -9.76 -37.45
N GLY A 273 -5.50 -8.98 -36.63
CA GLY A 273 -5.27 -7.56 -36.85
C GLY A 273 -6.41 -6.68 -36.32
N VAL A 274 -7.27 -7.21 -35.46
CA VAL A 274 -8.29 -6.48 -34.71
C VAL A 274 -8.21 -6.87 -33.22
N MET A 275 -8.69 -5.99 -32.34
CA MET A 275 -8.65 -6.26 -30.90
C MET A 275 -9.73 -7.25 -30.50
N ASP A 276 -9.30 -8.31 -29.80
CA ASP A 276 -10.11 -9.19 -28.98
C ASP A 276 -10.16 -8.65 -27.54
N VAL A 277 -11.03 -9.19 -26.70
CA VAL A 277 -11.08 -8.79 -25.28
C VAL A 277 -11.15 -9.97 -24.35
N VAL A 278 -10.45 -9.85 -23.20
CA VAL A 278 -10.60 -10.70 -22.03
C VAL A 278 -11.31 -9.88 -20.97
N ILE A 279 -12.46 -10.34 -20.52
CA ILE A 279 -13.28 -9.63 -19.54
C ILE A 279 -13.40 -10.40 -18.23
N GLY A 280 -13.34 -9.67 -17.11
CA GLY A 280 -13.58 -10.19 -15.77
C GLY A 280 -14.67 -9.38 -15.09
N ASP A 281 -15.42 -10.03 -14.21
CA ASP A 281 -16.61 -9.51 -13.58
C ASP A 281 -16.51 -9.52 -12.05
N VAL A 282 -17.10 -8.52 -11.40
CA VAL A 282 -17.05 -8.32 -9.94
C VAL A 282 -17.63 -9.49 -9.14
N ALA A 283 -18.54 -10.27 -9.72
CA ALA A 283 -19.27 -11.33 -9.04
C ALA A 283 -18.74 -12.74 -9.35
N PHE A 284 -17.84 -12.89 -10.31
CA PHE A 284 -17.42 -14.20 -10.83
C PHE A 284 -15.92 -14.45 -10.70
N SER A 285 -15.56 -15.72 -10.78
CA SER A 285 -14.17 -16.20 -10.56
C SER A 285 -13.37 -16.47 -11.82
N ASN A 286 -14.05 -16.55 -12.98
CA ASN A 286 -13.47 -16.82 -14.29
C ASN A 286 -13.30 -15.54 -15.10
N MET A 287 -12.56 -15.62 -16.17
CA MET A 287 -12.53 -14.60 -17.22
C MET A 287 -13.01 -15.18 -18.53
N ASN A 288 -13.65 -14.33 -19.34
CA ASN A 288 -14.14 -14.69 -20.66
C ASN A 288 -13.27 -14.05 -21.74
N LEU A 289 -12.73 -14.85 -22.66
CA LEU A 289 -12.15 -14.34 -23.91
C LEU A 289 -13.27 -14.24 -24.96
N LEU A 290 -13.35 -13.08 -25.63
CA LEU A 290 -14.21 -12.88 -26.80
C LEU A 290 -13.34 -12.61 -28.02
N ILE A 291 -13.60 -13.35 -29.10
CA ILE A 291 -12.89 -13.19 -30.37
C ILE A 291 -13.71 -12.28 -31.31
N ASN A 292 -13.05 -11.25 -31.80
CA ASN A 292 -13.59 -10.30 -32.75
C ASN A 292 -13.58 -10.87 -34.19
N GLY A 293 -14.71 -10.87 -34.87
CA GLY A 293 -14.84 -11.38 -36.23
C GLY A 293 -14.41 -10.39 -37.32
N GLY A 294 -13.85 -9.25 -36.94
CA GLY A 294 -13.34 -8.26 -37.90
C GLY A 294 -12.10 -8.75 -38.65
N THR A 295 -11.81 -8.13 -39.78
CA THR A 295 -10.64 -8.41 -40.61
C THR A 295 -9.85 -7.14 -40.94
N ALA A 296 -10.29 -6.01 -40.44
CA ALA A 296 -9.64 -4.72 -40.60
C ALA A 296 -9.92 -3.83 -39.37
N PRO A 297 -8.96 -3.04 -38.92
CA PRO A 297 -9.16 -2.08 -37.85
C PRO A 297 -10.25 -1.05 -38.17
N ASN A 298 -10.71 -0.34 -37.11
CA ASN A 298 -11.73 0.72 -37.25
C ASN A 298 -13.05 0.29 -37.92
N THR A 299 -13.37 -0.99 -37.80
CA THR A 299 -14.67 -1.53 -38.28
C THR A 299 -15.56 -1.86 -37.10
N ASN A 300 -16.88 -1.66 -37.23
CA ASN A 300 -17.87 -2.10 -36.26
C ASN A 300 -18.09 -3.61 -36.38
N SER A 301 -17.09 -4.42 -36.08
CA SER A 301 -17.18 -5.87 -36.15
C SER A 301 -17.83 -6.46 -34.91
N LEU A 302 -18.35 -7.67 -35.04
CA LEU A 302 -19.05 -8.37 -33.98
C LEU A 302 -18.14 -9.44 -33.37
N MET A 303 -18.29 -9.70 -32.08
CA MET A 303 -17.71 -10.87 -31.47
C MET A 303 -18.35 -12.14 -32.01
N ILE A 304 -17.53 -13.10 -32.47
CA ILE A 304 -17.97 -14.33 -33.13
C ILE A 304 -17.88 -15.57 -32.26
N SER A 305 -17.07 -15.55 -31.21
CA SER A 305 -16.95 -16.64 -30.26
C SER A 305 -16.56 -16.15 -28.87
N SER A 306 -16.82 -16.96 -27.87
CA SER A 306 -16.37 -16.73 -26.49
C SER A 306 -15.80 -18.00 -25.87
N ASP A 307 -14.79 -17.84 -25.01
CA ASP A 307 -14.22 -18.89 -24.15
C ASP A 307 -14.43 -18.50 -22.68
N PRO A 308 -15.46 -19.04 -22.01
CA PRO A 308 -15.71 -18.76 -20.59
C PRO A 308 -14.79 -19.50 -19.64
N ALA A 309 -13.98 -20.42 -20.16
CA ALA A 309 -12.96 -21.16 -19.41
C ALA A 309 -11.54 -20.74 -19.81
N PHE A 310 -11.37 -19.48 -20.15
CA PHE A 310 -10.09 -18.95 -20.65
C PHE A 310 -8.96 -19.06 -19.62
N PRO A 311 -7.76 -19.47 -20.05
CA PRO A 311 -7.44 -20.09 -21.32
C PRO A 311 -7.79 -21.60 -21.32
N SER A 312 -8.71 -22.02 -22.19
CA SER A 312 -9.23 -23.42 -22.21
C SER A 312 -8.21 -24.45 -22.68
N ASN A 313 -7.11 -24.02 -23.30
CA ASN A 313 -5.97 -24.86 -23.70
C ASN A 313 -4.98 -25.16 -22.56
N SER A 314 -5.20 -24.59 -21.37
CA SER A 314 -4.34 -24.73 -20.19
C SER A 314 -5.21 -24.84 -18.92
N THR A 315 -4.66 -24.50 -17.75
CA THR A 315 -5.44 -24.36 -16.51
C THR A 315 -6.29 -23.09 -16.62
N PRO A 316 -7.63 -23.16 -16.60
CA PRO A 316 -8.47 -21.98 -16.66
C PRO A 316 -8.24 -21.03 -15.49
N ILE A 317 -8.47 -19.74 -15.72
CA ILE A 317 -8.43 -18.73 -14.69
C ILE A 317 -9.51 -19.03 -13.64
N ALA A 318 -9.09 -19.08 -12.37
CA ALA A 318 -9.97 -19.26 -11.22
C ALA A 318 -9.45 -18.42 -10.05
N ILE A 319 -9.75 -17.15 -10.08
CA ILE A 319 -9.57 -16.20 -8.95
C ILE A 319 -10.91 -16.08 -8.25
N ASN A 320 -10.94 -16.27 -6.94
CA ASN A 320 -12.16 -16.42 -6.18
C ASN A 320 -13.24 -15.36 -6.48
N LEU A 321 -12.83 -14.10 -6.62
CA LEU A 321 -13.74 -13.00 -6.91
C LEU A 321 -13.02 -11.90 -7.68
N PHE A 322 -13.65 -11.43 -8.76
CA PHE A 322 -13.24 -10.27 -9.53
C PHE A 322 -11.79 -10.36 -10.07
N PRO A 323 -11.49 -11.28 -10.98
CA PRO A 323 -10.19 -11.34 -11.65
C PRO A 323 -9.96 -10.14 -12.56
N ALA A 324 -8.70 -9.71 -12.66
CA ALA A 324 -8.24 -8.75 -13.64
C ALA A 324 -6.99 -9.28 -14.34
N ALA A 325 -6.92 -9.09 -15.66
CA ALA A 325 -5.85 -9.59 -16.50
C ALA A 325 -4.95 -8.44 -17.00
N TYR A 326 -3.65 -8.74 -17.10
CA TYR A 326 -2.60 -7.83 -17.53
C TYR A 326 -1.70 -8.53 -18.55
N PHE A 327 -1.26 -7.80 -19.57
CA PHE A 327 -0.47 -8.34 -20.67
C PHE A 327 0.91 -7.67 -20.70
N VAL A 328 1.90 -8.33 -20.09
CA VAL A 328 3.24 -7.79 -19.82
C VAL A 328 4.30 -8.88 -20.04
N ASP A 329 5.50 -8.52 -20.52
CA ASP A 329 6.63 -9.46 -20.64
C ASP A 329 7.33 -9.55 -19.28
N VAL A 330 7.18 -10.68 -18.59
CA VAL A 330 7.76 -10.87 -17.25
C VAL A 330 8.83 -11.96 -17.18
N ASP A 331 9.23 -12.53 -18.31
CA ASP A 331 10.35 -13.46 -18.38
C ASP A 331 11.42 -13.06 -19.41
N PHE A 332 11.30 -11.86 -19.97
CA PHE A 332 12.27 -11.21 -20.84
C PHE A 332 12.52 -11.96 -22.16
N ASP A 333 11.53 -12.70 -22.65
CA ASP A 333 11.63 -13.44 -23.90
C ASP A 333 11.14 -12.64 -25.12
N GLY A 334 10.72 -11.37 -24.92
CA GLY A 334 10.23 -10.44 -25.92
C GLY A 334 8.76 -10.68 -26.31
N LYS A 335 8.06 -11.56 -25.59
CA LYS A 335 6.62 -11.79 -25.78
C LYS A 335 5.89 -11.52 -24.48
N LYS A 336 4.81 -10.78 -24.56
CA LYS A 336 4.00 -10.48 -23.39
C LYS A 336 3.29 -11.72 -22.86
N ASP A 337 3.43 -11.97 -21.56
CA ASP A 337 2.74 -12.99 -20.80
C ASP A 337 1.38 -12.50 -20.29
N LEU A 338 0.53 -13.39 -19.80
CA LEU A 338 -0.72 -13.05 -19.15
C LEU A 338 -0.56 -13.19 -17.63
N LEU A 339 -0.70 -12.08 -16.91
CA LEU A 339 -0.85 -12.07 -15.45
C LEU A 339 -2.31 -11.88 -15.09
N VAL A 340 -2.76 -12.58 -14.06
CA VAL A 340 -4.13 -12.43 -13.54
C VAL A 340 -4.08 -12.34 -12.01
N ALA A 341 -4.70 -11.29 -11.47
CA ALA A 341 -4.77 -11.05 -10.03
C ALA A 341 -6.19 -10.63 -9.61
N PRO A 342 -6.56 -10.78 -8.32
CA PRO A 342 -7.85 -10.29 -7.84
C PRO A 342 -7.90 -8.77 -7.85
N ASN A 343 -9.04 -8.22 -8.27
CA ASN A 343 -9.31 -6.78 -8.26
C ASN A 343 -10.22 -6.33 -7.09
N ALA A 344 -10.68 -7.28 -6.25
CA ALA A 344 -11.61 -7.04 -5.15
C ALA A 344 -10.91 -7.03 -3.79
N LYS A 345 -10.65 -5.84 -3.25
CA LYS A 345 -10.01 -5.64 -1.93
C LYS A 345 -10.84 -6.26 -0.80
N ASN A 346 -10.18 -7.04 0.08
CA ASN A 346 -10.72 -7.61 1.33
C ASN A 346 -11.89 -8.62 1.18
N VAL A 347 -12.24 -9.01 -0.03
CA VAL A 347 -13.31 -9.98 -0.33
C VAL A 347 -12.87 -11.09 -1.27
N SER A 348 -11.68 -11.00 -1.86
CA SER A 348 -11.05 -12.03 -2.68
C SER A 348 -9.80 -12.59 -1.99
N GLU A 349 -9.26 -13.66 -2.56
CA GLU A 349 -7.99 -14.24 -2.09
C GLU A 349 -6.82 -13.26 -2.17
N ASN A 350 -5.92 -13.30 -1.20
CA ASN A 350 -4.76 -12.43 -1.14
C ASN A 350 -3.44 -13.15 -0.83
N GLU A 351 -3.47 -14.48 -0.76
CA GLU A 351 -2.29 -15.32 -0.63
C GLU A 351 -2.22 -16.29 -1.80
N LYS A 352 -1.10 -16.33 -2.52
CA LYS A 352 -0.94 -17.12 -3.76
C LYS A 352 -2.06 -16.84 -4.75
N SER A 353 -2.26 -15.56 -5.02
CA SER A 353 -3.41 -15.04 -5.78
C SER A 353 -3.05 -14.46 -7.14
N ILE A 354 -1.75 -14.41 -7.50
CA ILE A 354 -1.27 -13.85 -8.76
C ILE A 354 -0.89 -14.97 -9.70
N CYS A 355 -1.77 -15.24 -10.67
CA CYS A 355 -1.51 -16.25 -11.70
C CYS A 355 -0.60 -15.68 -12.79
N LYS A 356 0.40 -16.48 -13.21
CA LYS A 356 1.19 -16.25 -14.41
C LYS A 356 0.92 -17.34 -15.42
N TYR A 357 0.62 -16.92 -16.66
CA TYR A 357 0.53 -17.78 -17.84
C TYR A 357 1.57 -17.32 -18.84
N LYS A 358 2.55 -18.20 -19.12
CA LYS A 358 3.58 -17.91 -20.11
C LYS A 358 3.01 -17.94 -21.53
N ASN A 359 3.38 -16.93 -22.33
CA ASN A 359 3.05 -16.93 -23.74
C ASN A 359 4.03 -17.80 -24.54
N THR A 360 3.64 -19.02 -24.86
CA THR A 360 4.42 -19.95 -25.68
C THR A 360 4.15 -19.80 -27.18
N GLY A 361 3.26 -18.89 -27.57
CA GLY A 361 2.96 -18.53 -28.95
C GLY A 361 3.90 -17.46 -29.51
N THR A 362 3.31 -16.51 -30.19
CA THR A 362 3.99 -15.29 -30.68
C THR A 362 3.36 -14.05 -30.07
N GLN A 363 3.90 -12.87 -30.32
CA GLN A 363 3.31 -11.60 -29.87
C GLN A 363 1.93 -11.37 -30.49
N SER A 364 1.73 -11.76 -31.74
CA SER A 364 0.49 -11.57 -32.50
C SER A 364 -0.47 -12.79 -32.46
N THR A 365 -0.07 -13.92 -31.92
CA THR A 365 -0.92 -15.10 -31.77
C THR A 365 -0.52 -15.76 -30.45
N ALA A 366 -1.17 -15.34 -29.40
CA ALA A 366 -0.81 -15.76 -28.06
C ALA A 366 -1.26 -17.19 -27.76
N ASN A 367 -0.45 -17.92 -26.97
CA ASN A 367 -0.78 -19.24 -26.45
C ASN A 367 -0.37 -19.30 -24.97
N PHE A 368 -1.31 -19.05 -24.11
CA PHE A 368 -1.08 -18.92 -22.68
C PHE A 368 -1.06 -20.26 -21.96
N VAL A 369 0.05 -20.58 -21.30
CA VAL A 369 0.25 -21.82 -20.53
C VAL A 369 0.50 -21.47 -19.07
N PHE A 370 -0.31 -22.02 -18.18
CA PHE A 370 -0.21 -21.79 -16.74
C PHE A 370 1.15 -22.22 -16.18
N GLU A 371 1.80 -21.35 -15.40
CA GLU A 371 3.06 -21.63 -14.71
C GLU A 371 2.91 -21.63 -13.18
N THR A 372 2.30 -20.59 -12.61
CA THR A 372 2.18 -20.45 -11.15
C THR A 372 0.97 -19.60 -10.77
N LYS A 373 0.46 -19.80 -9.55
CA LYS A 373 -0.55 -18.92 -8.92
C LYS A 373 0.05 -17.99 -7.87
N ALA A 374 1.37 -17.86 -7.81
CA ALA A 374 2.07 -17.06 -6.81
C ALA A 374 3.20 -16.21 -7.41
N PHE A 375 2.99 -15.65 -8.62
CA PHE A 375 3.99 -14.82 -9.29
C PHE A 375 4.41 -13.67 -8.37
N LEU A 376 5.70 -13.43 -8.21
CA LEU A 376 6.36 -12.57 -7.23
C LEU A 376 6.12 -13.00 -5.77
N GLN A 377 4.89 -13.31 -5.36
CA GLN A 377 4.55 -13.71 -3.98
C GLN A 377 5.33 -14.95 -3.50
N GLN A 378 5.67 -15.88 -4.42
CA GLN A 378 6.49 -17.04 -4.08
C GLN A 378 7.91 -16.69 -3.68
N ASP A 379 8.40 -15.54 -4.10
CA ASP A 379 9.75 -15.02 -3.89
C ASP A 379 9.82 -13.98 -2.73
N MET A 380 8.72 -13.79 -1.97
CA MET A 380 8.59 -12.85 -0.87
C MET A 380 8.24 -13.56 0.45
N ILE A 381 8.52 -12.91 1.59
CA ILE A 381 7.76 -13.17 2.81
C ILE A 381 6.36 -12.64 2.56
N GLU A 382 5.36 -13.55 2.59
CA GLU A 382 3.97 -13.23 2.25
C GLU A 382 3.03 -14.13 3.05
N HIS A 383 2.17 -13.51 3.85
CA HIS A 383 1.25 -14.22 4.77
C HIS A 383 -0.17 -13.65 4.79
N GLY A 384 -0.58 -12.95 3.73
CA GLY A 384 -1.88 -12.30 3.63
C GLY A 384 -1.83 -10.86 4.18
N THR A 385 -2.91 -10.36 4.74
CA THR A 385 -3.03 -8.95 5.17
C THR A 385 -2.44 -8.71 6.55
N GLY A 386 -1.79 -7.56 6.75
CA GLY A 386 -1.44 -7.01 8.06
C GLY A 386 -0.38 -7.82 8.80
N SER A 387 0.78 -8.04 8.18
CA SER A 387 1.92 -8.73 8.80
C SER A 387 2.49 -7.97 10.00
N ALA A 388 2.94 -8.70 11.01
CA ALA A 388 3.65 -8.15 12.16
C ALA A 388 4.87 -9.02 12.49
N PRO A 389 6.11 -8.45 12.46
CA PRO A 389 7.33 -9.15 12.79
C PRO A 389 7.58 -9.18 14.30
N PHE A 390 8.20 -10.28 14.78
CA PHE A 390 8.68 -10.43 16.15
C PHE A 390 10.03 -11.16 16.11
N LEU A 391 10.99 -10.69 16.89
CA LEU A 391 12.35 -11.23 16.95
C LEU A 391 12.62 -11.79 18.34
N VAL A 392 12.99 -13.06 18.42
CA VAL A 392 13.29 -13.75 19.67
C VAL A 392 14.15 -14.99 19.43
N ASP A 393 15.08 -15.29 20.30
CA ASP A 393 15.79 -16.57 20.33
C ASP A 393 14.92 -17.59 21.07
N ILE A 394 14.05 -18.30 20.34
CA ILE A 394 13.01 -19.16 20.93
C ILE A 394 13.59 -20.50 21.41
N ASP A 395 14.68 -20.98 20.81
CA ASP A 395 15.30 -22.27 21.13
C ASP A 395 16.65 -22.15 21.89
N ASN A 396 17.03 -20.95 22.30
CA ASN A 396 18.22 -20.61 23.06
C ASN A 396 19.52 -21.06 22.37
N ASP A 397 19.60 -20.93 21.05
CA ASP A 397 20.82 -21.23 20.28
C ASP A 397 21.74 -19.99 20.14
N GLY A 398 21.33 -18.84 20.68
CA GLY A 398 22.05 -17.57 20.67
C GLY A 398 21.75 -16.70 19.43
N LEU A 399 20.86 -17.14 18.54
CA LEU A 399 20.46 -16.41 17.33
C LEU A 399 18.97 -16.02 17.45
N LYS A 400 18.65 -14.78 17.09
CA LYS A 400 17.25 -14.36 17.08
C LYS A 400 16.55 -14.93 15.86
N ASP A 401 15.44 -15.60 16.10
CA ASP A 401 14.50 -16.08 15.10
C ASP A 401 13.49 -15.00 14.74
N LEU A 402 12.83 -15.15 13.57
CA LEU A 402 11.78 -14.26 13.11
C LEU A 402 10.41 -14.97 13.13
N PHE A 403 9.47 -14.38 13.83
CA PHE A 403 8.06 -14.75 13.75
C PHE A 403 7.28 -13.67 12.99
N VAL A 404 6.37 -14.10 12.12
CA VAL A 404 5.51 -13.20 11.36
C VAL A 404 4.06 -13.58 11.58
N SER A 405 3.31 -12.76 12.31
CA SER A 405 1.86 -12.91 12.40
C SER A 405 1.16 -12.13 11.30
N ASN A 406 -0.12 -12.42 11.07
CA ASN A 406 -0.95 -11.70 10.11
C ASN A 406 -2.27 -11.25 10.74
N PHE A 407 -2.95 -10.30 10.08
CA PHE A 407 -4.34 -10.01 10.42
C PHE A 407 -5.22 -11.17 9.94
N TYR A 408 -5.14 -11.53 8.66
CA TYR A 408 -5.66 -12.75 8.07
C TYR A 408 -5.06 -13.02 6.68
N ALA A 409 -4.99 -14.28 6.30
CA ALA A 409 -4.90 -14.70 4.91
C ALA A 409 -6.30 -15.06 4.40
N TYR A 410 -6.69 -14.55 3.23
CA TYR A 410 -7.96 -14.86 2.60
C TYR A 410 -7.72 -15.87 1.48
N LYS A 411 -8.12 -17.12 1.75
CA LYS A 411 -7.89 -18.26 0.86
C LYS A 411 -8.99 -18.39 -0.21
N PRO A 412 -8.73 -19.16 -1.30
CA PRO A 412 -9.71 -19.39 -2.37
C PRO A 412 -11.03 -20.02 -1.90
N THR A 413 -11.04 -20.63 -0.72
CA THR A 413 -12.24 -21.23 -0.10
C THR A 413 -13.16 -20.22 0.57
N LEU A 414 -12.91 -18.92 0.45
CA LEU A 414 -13.58 -17.82 1.17
C LEU A 414 -13.34 -17.85 2.68
N ASN A 415 -12.41 -18.63 3.17
CA ASN A 415 -12.06 -18.68 4.58
C ASN A 415 -10.93 -17.68 4.87
N LYS A 416 -11.13 -16.89 5.90
CA LYS A 416 -10.09 -16.05 6.50
C LYS A 416 -9.40 -16.82 7.62
N GLU A 417 -8.09 -16.68 7.71
CA GLU A 417 -7.28 -17.44 8.65
C GLU A 417 -6.16 -16.57 9.20
N SER A 418 -6.07 -16.47 10.53
CA SER A 418 -4.93 -15.84 11.19
C SER A 418 -3.97 -16.90 11.69
N ARG A 419 -2.68 -16.66 11.51
CA ARG A 419 -1.61 -17.59 11.87
C ARG A 419 -0.33 -16.83 12.19
N ILE A 420 0.65 -17.57 12.69
CA ILE A 420 2.01 -17.08 12.91
C ILE A 420 2.97 -17.99 12.15
N ALA A 421 3.77 -17.43 11.27
CA ALA A 421 4.85 -18.15 10.61
C ALA A 421 6.13 -18.07 11.44
N TYR A 422 6.84 -19.18 11.55
CA TYR A 422 8.12 -19.29 12.22
C TYR A 422 9.25 -19.47 11.22
N TYR A 423 10.16 -18.52 11.20
CA TYR A 423 11.40 -18.52 10.44
C TYR A 423 12.57 -18.65 11.42
N LYS A 424 13.24 -19.83 11.42
CA LYS A 424 14.42 -20.03 12.22
C LYS A 424 15.63 -19.31 11.63
N ASN A 425 16.41 -18.65 12.46
CA ASN A 425 17.73 -18.18 12.06
C ASN A 425 18.70 -19.36 11.97
N THR A 426 19.01 -19.79 10.74
CA THR A 426 19.91 -20.90 10.43
C THR A 426 21.30 -20.42 10.02
N GLY A 427 21.59 -19.14 10.16
CA GLY A 427 22.85 -18.50 9.85
C GLY A 427 23.85 -18.55 10.99
N THR A 428 24.58 -17.48 11.15
CA THR A 428 25.50 -17.23 12.25
C THR A 428 25.24 -15.84 12.83
N LEU A 429 25.81 -15.51 14.00
CA LEU A 429 25.62 -14.20 14.60
C LEU A 429 25.95 -13.06 13.59
N ASN A 430 27.06 -13.15 12.88
CA ASN A 430 27.50 -12.08 11.96
C ASN A 430 26.97 -12.23 10.51
N ASN A 431 26.16 -13.23 10.26
CA ASN A 431 25.53 -13.45 8.95
C ASN A 431 24.20 -14.18 9.16
N PRO A 432 23.17 -13.47 9.61
CA PRO A 432 21.85 -14.02 9.85
C PRO A 432 21.23 -14.55 8.56
N LYS A 433 20.44 -15.62 8.69
CA LYS A 433 19.77 -16.28 7.57
C LYS A 433 18.51 -16.93 8.08
N PHE A 434 17.37 -16.54 7.56
CA PHE A 434 16.09 -17.09 7.98
C PHE A 434 15.64 -18.25 7.10
N THR A 435 15.14 -19.31 7.71
CA THR A 435 14.54 -20.45 7.02
C THR A 435 13.15 -20.69 7.57
N LEU A 436 12.13 -20.70 6.70
CA LEU A 436 10.75 -21.01 7.09
C LEU A 436 10.68 -22.46 7.56
N ILE A 437 10.37 -22.64 8.84
CA ILE A 437 10.22 -23.95 9.49
C ILE A 437 8.73 -24.35 9.55
N ASP A 438 7.88 -23.38 9.90
CA ASP A 438 6.45 -23.62 10.06
C ASP A 438 5.66 -22.40 9.63
N SER A 439 4.70 -22.56 8.75
CA SER A 439 3.83 -21.49 8.27
C SER A 439 2.59 -21.26 9.15
N ASP A 440 2.33 -22.14 10.10
CA ASP A 440 1.22 -22.11 11.06
C ASP A 440 1.66 -22.61 12.43
N PHE A 441 2.58 -21.85 13.04
CA PHE A 441 3.24 -22.19 14.29
C PHE A 441 2.24 -22.59 15.38
N ILE A 442 2.49 -23.78 16.00
CA ILE A 442 1.61 -24.45 16.97
C ILE A 442 0.16 -24.68 16.47
N ASN A 443 -0.06 -24.72 15.17
CA ASN A 443 -1.36 -24.94 14.49
C ASN A 443 -2.44 -23.93 14.92
N LEU A 444 -2.07 -22.66 15.05
CA LEU A 444 -2.94 -21.59 15.53
C LEU A 444 -4.20 -21.41 14.68
N SER A 445 -4.09 -21.61 13.35
CA SER A 445 -5.22 -21.48 12.44
C SER A 445 -6.39 -22.41 12.76
N THR A 446 -6.13 -23.49 13.51
CA THR A 446 -7.16 -24.49 13.89
C THR A 446 -7.84 -24.19 15.22
N LEU A 447 -7.38 -23.20 15.98
CA LEU A 447 -7.77 -22.99 17.37
C LEU A 447 -8.93 -22.00 17.57
N ASN A 448 -9.50 -21.42 16.51
CA ASN A 448 -10.59 -20.43 16.56
C ASN A 448 -10.31 -19.22 17.48
N TYR A 449 -9.08 -18.73 17.49
CA TYR A 449 -8.69 -17.55 18.27
C TYR A 449 -9.08 -16.23 17.61
N GLY A 450 -9.74 -16.26 16.45
CA GLY A 450 -10.13 -15.09 15.66
C GLY A 450 -9.00 -14.60 14.78
N PHE A 451 -9.06 -13.32 14.42
CA PHE A 451 -8.10 -12.67 13.54
C PHE A 451 -7.09 -11.82 14.30
N LYS A 452 -5.98 -11.45 13.63
CA LYS A 452 -4.92 -10.61 14.19
C LYS A 452 -4.39 -11.19 15.51
N ILE A 453 -4.03 -12.47 15.51
CA ILE A 453 -3.35 -13.09 16.66
C ILE A 453 -1.97 -12.44 16.78
N SER A 454 -1.71 -11.80 17.93
CA SER A 454 -0.47 -11.06 18.18
C SER A 454 0.34 -11.75 19.28
N PRO A 455 1.51 -12.32 18.96
CA PRO A 455 2.36 -12.93 19.98
C PRO A 455 3.21 -11.89 20.71
N SER A 456 3.56 -12.23 21.96
CA SER A 456 4.67 -11.66 22.69
C SER A 456 5.46 -12.77 23.32
N PHE A 457 6.75 -12.61 23.41
CA PHE A 457 7.70 -13.62 23.86
C PHE A 457 8.46 -13.16 25.09
N GLY A 458 8.69 -14.05 26.08
CA GLY A 458 9.49 -13.75 27.25
C GLY A 458 9.54 -14.92 28.22
N ASP A 459 10.62 -15.06 28.98
CA ASP A 459 10.74 -16.03 30.07
C ASP A 459 9.96 -15.52 31.28
N LEU A 460 8.71 -15.97 31.41
CA LEU A 460 7.78 -15.49 32.44
C LEU A 460 7.94 -16.19 33.80
N ASP A 461 8.55 -17.36 33.82
CA ASP A 461 8.76 -18.09 35.08
C ASP A 461 10.24 -18.29 35.45
N ASN A 462 11.13 -17.63 34.70
CA ASN A 462 12.57 -17.61 34.95
C ASN A 462 13.20 -19.01 34.96
N ASP A 463 12.69 -19.90 34.05
CA ASP A 463 13.25 -21.23 33.86
C ASP A 463 14.30 -21.28 32.72
N GLY A 464 14.60 -20.14 32.13
CA GLY A 464 15.55 -19.95 31.03
C GLY A 464 15.00 -20.28 29.66
N LYS A 465 13.67 -20.47 29.50
CA LYS A 465 13.02 -20.73 28.22
C LYS A 465 12.01 -19.64 27.92
N ILE A 466 11.91 -19.32 26.65
CA ILE A 466 11.00 -18.28 26.18
C ILE A 466 9.58 -18.83 26.07
N ASP A 467 8.67 -18.27 26.88
CA ASP A 467 7.23 -18.51 26.83
C ASP A 467 6.54 -17.63 25.79
N ILE A 468 5.26 -17.92 25.51
CA ILE A 468 4.45 -17.15 24.57
C ILE A 468 3.20 -16.62 25.26
N LEU A 469 2.92 -15.35 25.08
CA LEU A 469 1.67 -14.70 25.44
C LEU A 469 0.98 -14.19 24.18
N LEU A 470 -0.16 -14.77 23.82
CA LEU A 470 -0.92 -14.40 22.62
C LEU A 470 -2.03 -13.42 22.97
N GLY A 471 -2.14 -12.33 22.25
CA GLY A 471 -3.30 -11.46 22.23
C GLY A 471 -4.29 -11.89 21.15
N LEU A 472 -5.57 -11.91 21.49
CA LEU A 472 -6.63 -12.44 20.65
C LEU A 472 -7.61 -11.37 20.17
N GLU A 473 -8.41 -11.71 19.16
CA GLU A 473 -9.48 -10.85 18.61
C GLU A 473 -10.51 -10.42 19.67
N ASN A 474 -10.89 -11.31 20.58
CA ASN A 474 -11.83 -11.01 21.67
C ASN A 474 -11.22 -10.14 22.78
N GLY A 475 -9.97 -9.71 22.62
CA GLY A 475 -9.23 -8.86 23.54
C GLY A 475 -8.61 -9.57 24.74
N THR A 476 -8.77 -10.87 24.90
CA THR A 476 -8.15 -11.64 26.00
C THR A 476 -6.75 -12.12 25.63
N LEU A 477 -6.03 -12.65 26.62
CA LEU A 477 -4.70 -13.20 26.46
C LEU A 477 -4.69 -14.70 26.72
N VAL A 478 -3.80 -15.41 25.99
CA VAL A 478 -3.55 -16.85 26.15
C VAL A 478 -2.07 -17.08 26.39
N PHE A 479 -1.73 -17.81 27.45
CA PHE A 479 -0.37 -18.12 27.82
C PHE A 479 0.01 -19.55 27.46
N TYR A 480 1.16 -19.72 26.81
CA TYR A 480 1.79 -21.01 26.50
C TYR A 480 3.14 -21.09 27.18
N LYS A 481 3.27 -21.97 28.18
CA LYS A 481 4.55 -22.24 28.82
C LYS A 481 5.41 -23.11 27.92
N ASN A 482 6.67 -22.74 27.75
CA ASN A 482 7.66 -23.49 27.01
C ASN A 482 8.26 -24.62 27.87
N ASN A 483 7.99 -25.86 27.53
CA ASN A 483 8.49 -27.05 28.18
C ASN A 483 9.64 -27.75 27.41
N SER A 484 10.20 -27.08 26.40
CA SER A 484 11.24 -27.65 25.55
C SER A 484 12.45 -28.08 26.36
N SER A 485 13.02 -29.23 26.04
CA SER A 485 14.25 -29.75 26.68
C SER A 485 15.41 -29.94 25.70
N SER A 486 15.17 -29.63 24.43
CA SER A 486 16.11 -29.76 23.32
C SER A 486 15.68 -28.80 22.20
N SER A 487 16.29 -28.91 21.02
CA SER A 487 15.95 -28.10 19.82
C SER A 487 14.52 -28.29 19.29
N SER A 488 13.72 -29.20 19.84
CA SER A 488 12.30 -29.32 19.50
C SER A 488 11.46 -28.48 20.45
N LEU A 489 10.73 -27.52 19.89
CA LEU A 489 9.82 -26.66 20.64
C LEU A 489 8.60 -27.44 21.11
N ILE A 490 8.36 -27.46 22.42
CA ILE A 490 7.23 -28.15 23.05
C ILE A 490 6.59 -27.19 24.06
N PHE A 491 5.31 -26.93 23.88
CA PHE A 491 4.56 -26.06 24.79
C PHE A 491 3.56 -26.86 25.64
N ALA A 492 3.35 -26.40 26.86
CA ALA A 492 2.29 -26.92 27.72
C ALA A 492 0.91 -26.61 27.13
N PRO A 493 -0.15 -27.31 27.56
CA PRO A 493 -1.51 -26.89 27.24
C PRO A 493 -1.75 -25.43 27.60
N PRO A 494 -2.44 -24.64 26.75
CA PRO A 494 -2.59 -23.20 26.96
C PRO A 494 -3.40 -22.86 28.21
N VAL A 495 -3.01 -21.78 28.87
CA VAL A 495 -3.81 -21.12 29.90
C VAL A 495 -4.63 -20.03 29.23
N LEU A 496 -5.92 -20.28 29.07
CA LEU A 496 -6.86 -19.34 28.46
C LEU A 496 -7.27 -18.25 29.44
N ASN A 497 -7.60 -17.07 28.93
CA ASN A 497 -8.06 -15.93 29.73
C ASN A 497 -7.07 -15.58 30.86
N TYR A 498 -5.83 -15.28 30.48
CA TYR A 498 -4.78 -14.95 31.43
C TYR A 498 -5.21 -13.81 32.36
N THR A 499 -4.89 -13.92 33.65
CA THR A 499 -5.44 -13.06 34.70
C THR A 499 -4.40 -12.13 35.31
N ASP A 500 -4.88 -11.00 35.87
CA ASP A 500 -4.08 -10.08 36.67
C ASP A 500 -3.84 -10.60 38.12
N ASN A 501 -3.18 -9.78 38.92
CA ASN A 501 -2.85 -10.08 40.33
C ASN A 501 -4.09 -10.22 41.23
N LEU A 502 -5.26 -9.81 40.81
CA LEU A 502 -6.54 -9.95 41.54
C LEU A 502 -7.39 -11.11 41.03
N GLY A 503 -6.91 -11.84 40.00
CA GLY A 503 -7.64 -12.91 39.32
C GLY A 503 -8.67 -12.43 38.28
N ALA A 504 -8.66 -11.15 37.94
CA ALA A 504 -9.48 -10.64 36.86
C ALA A 504 -8.84 -10.93 35.50
N VAL A 505 -9.65 -11.29 34.50
CA VAL A 505 -9.14 -11.53 33.13
C VAL A 505 -8.59 -10.24 32.56
N ILE A 506 -7.32 -10.28 32.11
CA ILE A 506 -6.70 -9.17 31.37
C ILE A 506 -7.40 -9.08 30.01
N SER A 507 -7.99 -7.93 29.71
CA SER A 507 -8.75 -7.72 28.49
C SER A 507 -8.53 -6.31 27.91
N ALA A 508 -8.20 -6.28 26.63
CA ALA A 508 -8.15 -5.08 25.81
C ALA A 508 -9.53 -4.67 25.21
N GLY A 509 -10.58 -5.42 25.53
CA GLY A 509 -11.88 -5.30 24.88
C GLY A 509 -11.94 -6.02 23.54
N GLN A 510 -11.12 -5.65 22.57
CA GLN A 510 -10.95 -6.34 21.29
C GLN A 510 -9.49 -6.18 20.80
N TYR A 511 -9.00 -7.18 20.06
CA TYR A 511 -7.71 -7.19 19.37
C TYR A 511 -6.55 -6.76 20.27
N ALA A 512 -6.26 -7.58 21.27
CA ALA A 512 -5.13 -7.34 22.17
C ALA A 512 -3.80 -7.47 21.41
N THR A 513 -2.90 -6.51 21.60
CA THR A 513 -1.52 -6.55 21.09
C THR A 513 -0.54 -6.46 22.26
N PRO A 514 -0.21 -7.60 22.91
CA PRO A 514 0.68 -7.61 24.05
C PRO A 514 2.13 -7.38 23.67
N GLN A 515 2.90 -6.75 24.56
CA GLN A 515 4.35 -6.79 24.59
C GLN A 515 4.84 -7.04 26.01
N LEU A 516 5.68 -8.05 26.19
CA LEU A 516 6.44 -8.30 27.39
C LEU A 516 7.75 -7.52 27.32
N PHE A 517 7.99 -6.62 28.28
CA PHE A 517 9.18 -5.78 28.32
C PHE A 517 9.41 -5.27 29.76
N ASP A 518 10.64 -5.27 30.23
CA ASP A 518 10.99 -4.66 31.54
C ASP A 518 10.98 -3.13 31.38
N LEU A 519 9.78 -2.54 31.53
CA LEU A 519 9.55 -1.14 31.19
C LEU A 519 10.09 -0.17 32.25
N ASP A 520 10.03 -0.54 33.52
CA ASP A 520 10.53 0.30 34.61
C ASP A 520 11.95 -0.07 35.12
N ASN A 521 12.60 -0.98 34.40
CA ASN A 521 13.98 -1.40 34.64
C ASN A 521 14.20 -2.00 36.05
N ASP A 522 13.20 -2.75 36.55
CA ASP A 522 13.30 -3.46 37.86
C ASP A 522 13.79 -4.92 37.72
N GLY A 523 14.12 -5.34 36.50
CA GLY A 523 14.63 -6.67 36.14
C GLY A 523 13.53 -7.71 35.93
N LYS A 524 12.25 -7.32 35.91
CA LYS A 524 11.10 -8.20 35.66
C LYS A 524 10.35 -7.78 34.41
N LEU A 525 9.90 -8.76 33.65
CA LEU A 525 9.06 -8.47 32.49
C LEU A 525 7.70 -7.93 32.96
N ASP A 526 7.39 -6.72 32.51
CA ASP A 526 6.07 -6.12 32.59
C ASP A 526 5.23 -6.50 31.37
N LEU A 527 3.95 -6.11 31.35
CA LEU A 527 3.04 -6.35 30.26
C LEU A 527 2.41 -5.03 29.79
N ILE A 528 2.65 -4.71 28.53
CA ILE A 528 1.98 -3.61 27.83
C ILE A 528 0.95 -4.23 26.89
N VAL A 529 -0.28 -3.69 26.81
CA VAL A 529 -1.33 -4.21 25.93
C VAL A 529 -1.94 -3.08 25.13
N GLY A 530 -1.79 -3.14 23.80
CA GLY A 530 -2.50 -2.27 22.89
C GLY A 530 -3.96 -2.71 22.74
N LYS A 531 -4.87 -1.71 22.61
CA LYS A 531 -6.30 -1.87 22.46
C LYS A 531 -6.74 -1.48 21.06
N LYS A 532 -7.74 -2.15 20.51
CA LYS A 532 -8.37 -1.75 19.24
C LYS A 532 -8.70 -0.24 19.18
N THR A 533 -9.12 0.33 20.29
CA THR A 533 -9.54 1.73 20.40
C THR A 533 -8.39 2.74 20.30
N GLY A 534 -7.13 2.31 20.33
CA GLY A 534 -5.97 3.20 20.07
C GLY A 534 -5.05 3.46 21.24
N GLU A 535 -5.42 3.03 22.46
CA GLU A 535 -4.65 3.28 23.67
C GLU A 535 -3.75 2.08 24.02
N LEU A 536 -2.75 2.34 24.89
CA LEU A 536 -1.90 1.33 25.52
C LEU A 536 -2.22 1.20 27.00
N MET A 537 -2.41 -0.04 27.50
CA MET A 537 -2.51 -0.34 28.92
C MET A 537 -1.15 -0.83 29.44
N TYR A 538 -0.77 -0.42 30.65
CA TYR A 538 0.43 -0.87 31.32
C TYR A 538 0.11 -1.65 32.60
N TYR A 539 0.53 -2.90 32.62
CA TYR A 539 0.47 -3.79 33.76
C TYR A 539 1.88 -4.02 34.30
N LYS A 540 2.17 -3.47 35.50
CA LYS A 540 3.44 -3.72 36.18
C LYS A 540 3.47 -5.12 36.77
N ASN A 541 4.59 -5.81 36.63
CA ASN A 541 4.83 -7.07 37.35
C ASN A 541 5.26 -6.83 38.80
N ILE A 542 4.32 -6.95 39.73
CA ILE A 542 4.55 -6.83 41.19
C ILE A 542 4.92 -8.15 41.87
N GLY A 543 4.98 -9.24 41.09
CA GLY A 543 5.36 -10.57 41.56
C GLY A 543 6.87 -10.77 41.66
N SER A 544 7.29 -12.04 41.67
CA SER A 544 8.71 -12.41 41.58
C SER A 544 9.09 -12.72 40.12
N LEU A 545 10.37 -12.91 39.81
CA LEU A 545 10.87 -13.36 38.55
C LEU A 545 10.22 -14.68 38.08
N SER A 546 10.03 -15.63 38.99
CA SER A 546 9.49 -16.96 38.71
C SER A 546 7.97 -17.08 38.86
N THR A 547 7.29 -16.03 39.31
CA THR A 547 5.83 -16.03 39.52
C THR A 547 5.33 -14.61 39.27
N PRO A 548 5.13 -14.23 38.02
CA PRO A 548 4.68 -12.89 37.67
C PRO A 548 3.27 -12.63 38.18
N GLN A 549 3.02 -11.41 38.62
CA GLN A 549 1.71 -10.91 39.02
C GLN A 549 1.51 -9.54 38.41
N PHE A 550 0.73 -9.47 37.40
CA PHE A 550 0.49 -8.25 36.63
C PHE A 550 -0.58 -7.38 37.30
N GLN A 551 -0.23 -6.15 37.65
CA GLN A 551 -1.15 -5.16 38.20
C GLN A 551 -1.34 -4.02 37.22
N LEU A 552 -2.59 -3.72 36.82
CA LEU A 552 -2.90 -2.56 36.01
C LEU A 552 -2.51 -1.28 36.75
N THR A 553 -1.46 -0.60 36.30
CA THR A 553 -0.96 0.63 36.91
C THR A 553 -1.27 1.87 36.08
N ASN A 554 -1.38 1.71 34.75
CA ASN A 554 -1.74 2.82 33.88
C ASN A 554 -2.65 2.33 32.72
N PRO A 555 -3.92 2.71 32.68
CA PRO A 555 -4.85 2.28 31.62
C PRO A 555 -4.67 3.04 30.31
N MET A 556 -3.86 4.12 30.29
CA MET A 556 -3.58 4.96 29.12
C MET A 556 -2.11 5.40 29.16
N LEU A 557 -1.20 4.42 28.96
CA LEU A 557 0.23 4.61 29.07
C LEU A 557 0.73 5.68 28.11
N GLY A 558 1.56 6.61 28.64
CA GLY A 558 2.14 7.69 27.86
C GLY A 558 1.12 8.68 27.30
N ASN A 559 -0.14 8.59 27.75
CA ASN A 559 -1.26 9.37 27.21
C ASN A 559 -1.44 9.21 25.70
N ILE A 560 -1.13 7.98 25.21
CA ILE A 560 -1.20 7.62 23.79
C ILE A 560 -2.62 7.29 23.39
N ASP A 561 -3.06 7.87 22.26
CA ASP A 561 -4.25 7.50 21.51
C ASP A 561 -3.95 7.64 20.02
N VAL A 562 -3.95 6.52 19.29
CA VAL A 562 -3.69 6.48 17.84
C VAL A 562 -4.96 6.31 17.01
N SER A 563 -6.14 6.48 17.63
CA SER A 563 -7.39 6.57 16.89
C SER A 563 -7.38 7.85 16.04
N THR A 564 -7.74 7.73 14.77
CA THR A 564 -7.77 8.88 13.85
C THR A 564 -9.22 9.29 13.55
N LEU A 565 -9.69 9.02 12.33
CA LEU A 565 -11.08 9.32 11.92
C LEU A 565 -12.07 8.22 12.28
N THR A 566 -11.59 7.06 12.70
CA THR A 566 -12.39 5.91 13.14
C THR A 566 -11.96 5.50 14.55
N PRO A 567 -12.82 4.87 15.35
CA PRO A 567 -12.47 4.41 16.70
C PRO A 567 -11.51 3.20 16.71
N ASP A 568 -10.95 2.83 15.59
CA ASP A 568 -10.15 1.62 15.37
C ASP A 568 -8.67 1.97 15.16
N GLY A 569 -7.92 2.19 16.23
CA GLY A 569 -6.50 2.55 16.21
C GLY A 569 -5.55 1.37 15.94
N TYR A 570 -5.85 0.21 16.49
CA TYR A 570 -5.02 -1.02 16.41
C TYR A 570 -3.53 -0.80 16.69
N PRO A 571 -3.14 -0.16 17.82
CA PRO A 571 -1.75 0.08 18.12
C PRO A 571 -0.96 -1.23 18.26
N THR A 572 0.23 -1.28 17.70
CA THR A 572 1.18 -2.39 17.83
C THR A 572 2.45 -1.84 18.45
N PRO A 573 2.59 -1.90 19.78
CA PRO A 573 3.73 -1.32 20.48
C PRO A 573 4.99 -2.17 20.29
N HIS A 574 6.12 -1.51 20.11
CA HIS A 574 7.44 -2.11 20.20
C HIS A 574 8.36 -1.22 21.03
N PHE A 575 8.43 -1.50 22.33
CA PHE A 575 9.41 -0.90 23.24
C PHE A 575 10.75 -1.60 23.06
N PHE A 576 11.80 -0.82 23.00
CA PHE A 576 13.17 -1.31 22.94
C PHE A 576 14.11 -0.38 23.72
N ARG A 577 15.28 -0.88 24.10
CA ARG A 577 16.25 -0.13 24.88
C ARG A 577 17.58 -0.06 24.16
N VAL A 578 18.11 1.16 24.04
CA VAL A 578 19.47 1.40 23.54
C VAL A 578 20.27 2.03 24.67
N GLN A 579 21.33 1.36 25.09
CA GLN A 579 22.04 1.67 26.32
C GLN A 579 21.04 1.69 27.52
N ASP A 580 20.92 2.82 28.23
CA ASP A 580 20.00 2.97 29.37
C ASP A 580 18.73 3.78 29.03
N THR A 581 18.41 3.95 27.76
CA THR A 581 17.26 4.76 27.32
C THR A 581 16.22 3.88 26.64
N THR A 582 14.98 3.97 27.10
CA THR A 582 13.83 3.29 26.50
C THR A 582 13.20 4.14 25.41
N TYR A 583 12.90 3.50 24.29
CA TYR A 583 12.21 4.06 23.13
C TYR A 583 10.97 3.23 22.78
N LEU A 584 10.05 3.84 22.02
CA LEU A 584 8.88 3.16 21.49
C LEU A 584 8.72 3.47 20.01
N LEU A 585 8.65 2.44 19.17
CA LEU A 585 8.04 2.50 17.86
C LEU A 585 6.63 1.96 17.95
N LEU A 586 5.66 2.73 17.49
CA LEU A 586 4.25 2.39 17.59
C LEU A 586 3.61 2.40 16.21
N GLY A 587 3.33 1.20 15.70
CA GLY A 587 2.52 1.02 14.51
C GLY A 587 1.03 1.13 14.80
N ALA A 588 0.22 1.40 13.77
CA ALA A 588 -1.22 1.55 13.88
C ALA A 588 -1.96 1.21 12.57
N SER A 589 -3.31 1.21 12.62
CA SER A 589 -4.16 0.91 11.46
C SER A 589 -4.02 1.91 10.32
N ASP A 590 -3.59 3.13 10.61
CA ASP A 590 -3.39 4.20 9.62
C ASP A 590 -2.06 4.09 8.85
N GLY A 591 -1.23 3.08 9.15
CA GLY A 591 0.04 2.85 8.48
C GLY A 591 1.22 3.68 8.99
N PHE A 592 0.97 4.66 9.86
CA PHE A 592 2.05 5.44 10.44
C PHE A 592 2.81 4.64 11.49
N ILE A 593 4.13 4.76 11.50
CA ILE A 593 4.97 4.34 12.60
C ILE A 593 5.37 5.58 13.37
N ARG A 594 4.96 5.66 14.62
CA ARG A 594 5.24 6.80 15.50
C ARG A 594 6.42 6.47 16.39
N PHE A 595 7.38 7.40 16.48
CA PHE A 595 8.57 7.27 17.31
C PHE A 595 8.45 8.14 18.55
N TYR A 596 8.58 7.50 19.72
CA TYR A 596 8.50 8.18 21.01
C TYR A 596 9.78 7.98 21.84
N ASP A 597 10.12 8.99 22.65
CA ASP A 597 11.15 8.92 23.70
C ASP A 597 10.65 9.51 25.03
N ALA A 598 11.57 9.77 25.97
CA ALA A 598 11.29 10.26 27.32
C ALA A 598 10.33 9.34 28.13
N ILE A 599 10.44 8.04 27.92
CA ILE A 599 9.54 7.01 28.46
C ILE A 599 9.85 6.73 29.94
N ASP A 600 11.12 6.55 30.31
CA ASP A 600 11.55 6.04 31.61
C ASP A 600 11.02 6.80 32.85
N ASN A 601 10.69 8.09 32.67
CA ASN A 601 10.15 8.94 33.74
C ASN A 601 8.65 9.27 33.57
N ALA A 602 7.97 8.64 32.60
CA ALA A 602 6.61 9.00 32.23
C ALA A 602 5.59 7.85 32.36
N LEU A 603 5.87 6.83 33.18
CA LEU A 603 5.03 5.64 33.32
C LEU A 603 3.77 5.86 34.16
N SER A 604 3.70 6.95 34.95
CA SER A 604 2.55 7.26 35.81
C SER A 604 1.36 7.79 35.01
N ILE A 605 0.16 7.57 35.55
CA ILE A 605 -1.10 8.07 34.97
C ILE A 605 -1.03 9.60 34.72
N GLY A 606 -1.43 10.00 33.52
CA GLY A 606 -1.49 11.42 33.11
C GLY A 606 -0.17 11.98 32.58
N ASN A 607 0.92 11.23 32.64
CA ASN A 607 2.17 11.61 31.98
C ASN A 607 2.12 11.21 30.50
N SER A 608 2.71 12.05 29.64
CA SER A 608 2.79 11.79 28.21
C SER A 608 4.20 11.43 27.79
N PHE A 609 4.33 10.48 26.88
CA PHE A 609 5.58 10.24 26.15
C PHE A 609 5.81 11.40 25.18
N ASN A 610 7.06 11.63 24.82
CA ASN A 610 7.40 12.65 23.86
C ASN A 610 7.40 12.09 22.45
N LEU A 611 6.45 12.50 21.61
CA LEU A 611 6.40 12.14 20.18
C LEU A 611 7.52 12.86 19.44
N ARG A 612 8.49 12.11 18.97
CA ARG A 612 9.64 12.63 18.20
C ARG A 612 9.34 12.73 16.72
N ASP A 613 8.68 11.70 16.21
CA ASP A 613 8.33 11.62 14.80
C ASP A 613 6.97 10.94 14.66
N ALA A 614 6.07 11.55 13.93
CA ALA A 614 4.72 11.04 13.70
C ALA A 614 4.63 10.09 12.50
N ASP A 615 5.62 10.13 11.60
CA ASP A 615 5.74 9.25 10.43
C ASP A 615 7.21 8.85 10.25
N PHE A 616 7.67 7.98 11.14
CA PHE A 616 9.06 7.58 11.24
C PHE A 616 9.61 7.10 9.90
N LEU A 617 10.66 7.78 9.42
CA LEU A 617 11.30 7.56 8.12
C LEU A 617 10.36 7.78 6.91
N SER A 618 9.22 8.46 7.09
CA SER A 618 8.17 8.65 6.06
C SER A 618 7.69 7.34 5.44
N LEU A 619 7.69 6.26 6.23
CA LEU A 619 7.33 4.92 5.77
C LEU A 619 5.84 4.72 5.51
N SER A 620 4.96 5.60 6.02
CA SER A 620 3.51 5.50 5.80
C SER A 620 3.12 5.42 4.32
N LYS A 621 3.88 6.11 3.47
CA LYS A 621 3.68 6.06 2.00
C LYS A 621 3.99 4.69 1.39
N ALA A 622 4.90 3.92 1.99
CA ALA A 622 5.28 2.57 1.54
C ALA A 622 4.43 1.47 2.17
N ILE A 623 3.90 1.70 3.38
CA ILE A 623 3.23 0.71 4.21
C ILE A 623 1.73 0.65 3.94
N GLY A 624 1.09 1.80 3.81
CA GLY A 624 -0.34 1.95 3.55
C GLY A 624 -1.26 1.73 4.73
N GLY A 625 -1.13 0.66 5.52
CA GLY A 625 -1.97 0.39 6.69
C GLY A 625 -1.42 -0.71 7.59
N TYR A 626 -2.00 -0.84 8.78
CA TYR A 626 -1.68 -1.88 9.78
C TYR A 626 -0.18 -2.08 10.02
N SER A 627 0.53 -0.96 10.21
CA SER A 627 1.97 -0.96 10.48
C SER A 627 2.32 -1.65 11.79
N SER A 628 3.47 -2.29 11.81
CA SER A 628 4.07 -2.92 12.99
C SER A 628 5.59 -2.96 12.84
N CYS A 629 6.32 -3.06 13.94
CA CYS A 629 7.78 -3.04 13.94
C CYS A 629 8.37 -4.09 14.85
N ALA A 630 9.59 -4.55 14.53
CA ALA A 630 10.49 -5.20 15.47
C ALA A 630 11.91 -4.66 15.27
N VAL A 631 12.58 -4.32 16.35
CA VAL A 631 13.93 -3.78 16.36
C VAL A 631 14.84 -4.68 17.18
N ALA A 632 15.99 -5.03 16.65
CA ALA A 632 17.05 -5.73 17.36
C ALA A 632 18.40 -5.50 16.66
N ASP A 633 19.49 -5.58 17.40
CA ASP A 633 20.78 -5.92 16.82
C ASP A 633 20.76 -7.43 16.54
N LEU A 634 20.76 -7.78 15.26
CA LEU A 634 20.56 -9.15 14.81
C LEU A 634 21.89 -9.88 14.54
N ASP A 635 22.90 -9.14 14.10
CA ASP A 635 24.19 -9.66 13.66
C ASP A 635 25.37 -9.29 14.59
N GLY A 636 25.08 -8.60 15.67
CA GLY A 636 26.07 -8.26 16.71
C GLY A 636 27.06 -7.16 16.31
N ASP A 637 26.72 -6.35 15.30
CA ASP A 637 27.57 -5.25 14.82
C ASP A 637 27.33 -3.94 15.59
N ASN A 638 26.43 -3.94 16.57
CA ASN A 638 25.93 -2.82 17.37
C ASN A 638 25.09 -1.81 16.61
N LYS A 639 24.64 -2.12 15.40
CA LYS A 639 23.61 -1.39 14.71
C LYS A 639 22.26 -2.10 14.85
N LEU A 640 21.21 -1.35 14.73
CA LEU A 640 19.87 -1.92 14.87
C LEU A 640 19.34 -2.32 13.50
N ASN A 641 18.76 -3.51 13.43
CA ASN A 641 17.91 -3.93 12.33
C ASN A 641 16.47 -3.58 12.68
N LEU A 642 15.75 -2.98 11.73
CA LEU A 642 14.34 -2.65 11.82
C LEU A 642 13.56 -3.48 10.81
N PHE A 643 12.65 -4.30 11.31
CA PHE A 643 11.69 -5.03 10.49
C PHE A 643 10.35 -4.33 10.58
N VAL A 644 9.73 -4.09 9.42
CA VAL A 644 8.46 -3.38 9.33
C VAL A 644 7.44 -4.25 8.63
N GLY A 645 6.36 -4.54 9.34
CA GLY A 645 5.18 -5.22 8.82
C GLY A 645 4.11 -4.25 8.33
N GLN A 646 3.27 -4.70 7.43
CA GLN A 646 2.31 -3.86 6.74
C GLN A 646 1.08 -4.61 6.19
N ASP A 647 0.11 -3.83 5.67
CA ASP A 647 -1.15 -4.36 5.14
C ASP A 647 -0.99 -5.34 3.96
N LEU A 648 0.09 -5.23 3.17
CA LEU A 648 0.31 -6.11 2.02
C LEU A 648 0.84 -7.51 2.39
N GLY A 649 1.04 -7.79 3.69
CA GLY A 649 1.33 -9.15 4.17
C GLY A 649 2.80 -9.56 4.20
N GLY A 650 3.69 -8.75 3.69
CA GLY A 650 5.12 -8.97 3.74
C GLY A 650 5.86 -8.02 4.68
N LEU A 651 7.16 -8.06 4.66
CA LEU A 651 8.03 -7.27 5.52
C LEU A 651 8.98 -6.40 4.70
N PHE A 652 9.30 -5.21 5.23
CA PHE A 652 10.53 -4.49 4.90
C PHE A 652 11.59 -4.78 5.95
N HIS A 653 12.86 -4.78 5.52
CA HIS A 653 14.01 -4.80 6.39
C HIS A 653 14.87 -3.56 6.14
N LEU A 654 15.22 -2.87 7.22
CA LEU A 654 16.07 -1.70 7.21
C LEU A 654 17.17 -1.88 8.26
N GLU A 655 18.33 -1.31 8.01
CA GLU A 655 19.48 -1.33 8.90
C GLU A 655 19.93 0.08 9.28
N HIS A 656 20.28 0.27 10.53
CA HIS A 656 20.72 1.54 11.08
C HIS A 656 22.12 1.90 10.56
N ASP A 657 22.29 3.08 10.00
CA ASP A 657 23.57 3.60 9.55
C ASP A 657 23.97 4.87 10.31
N GLU A 658 24.87 4.72 11.27
CA GLU A 658 25.42 5.85 12.04
C GLU A 658 26.28 6.81 11.22
N ASN A 659 26.75 6.39 10.02
CA ASN A 659 27.68 7.15 9.17
C ASN A 659 27.00 7.82 7.98
N SER A 660 25.73 7.63 7.76
CA SER A 660 25.04 8.27 6.65
C SER A 660 24.85 9.77 6.90
N ASN A 661 25.84 10.58 6.51
CA ASN A 661 25.68 12.01 6.28
C ASN A 661 24.80 12.33 5.04
N LEU A 662 24.18 11.32 4.48
CA LEU A 662 23.11 11.47 3.49
C LEU A 662 21.79 11.58 4.27
N GLY A 663 21.62 12.76 4.89
CA GLY A 663 20.27 13.18 5.20
C GLY A 663 19.42 13.00 3.95
N ILE A 664 18.40 12.18 3.99
CA ILE A 664 17.15 12.63 3.42
C ILE A 664 16.99 14.02 4.06
N HIS A 665 17.18 15.06 3.28
CA HIS A 665 16.75 16.36 3.65
C HIS A 665 15.21 16.30 3.79
N THR A 666 14.72 15.73 4.89
CA THR A 666 13.76 16.47 5.64
C THR A 666 14.59 17.62 6.17
N GLU A 667 14.65 18.73 5.42
CA GLU A 667 14.77 19.99 6.12
C GLU A 667 13.81 19.83 7.29
N ILE A 668 14.37 19.68 8.51
CA ILE A 668 13.66 20.09 9.71
C ILE A 668 13.49 21.59 9.42
N ILE A 669 12.42 21.92 8.74
CA ILE A 669 11.95 23.30 8.71
C ILE A 669 11.68 23.52 10.18
N PRO A 670 12.55 24.30 10.89
CA PRO A 670 12.34 24.58 12.29
C PRO A 670 10.92 25.08 12.34
N THR A 671 10.07 24.55 13.23
CA THR A 671 8.65 24.91 13.27
C THR A 671 8.56 26.43 13.25
N GLN A 672 8.39 26.97 12.05
CA GLN A 672 8.41 28.41 11.84
C GLN A 672 7.18 28.94 12.55
N ASN A 673 7.41 29.75 13.57
CA ASN A 673 6.32 30.46 14.17
C ASN A 673 5.77 31.46 13.13
N ILE A 674 4.55 31.21 12.67
CA ILE A 674 3.84 32.10 11.73
C ILE A 674 2.76 32.83 12.50
N GLU A 675 2.98 34.11 12.69
CA GLU A 675 2.03 35.02 13.33
C GLU A 675 1.26 35.83 12.28
N CYS A 676 -0.06 35.84 12.41
CA CYS A 676 -0.95 36.64 11.55
C CYS A 676 -1.79 37.54 12.43
N PHE A 677 -1.65 38.85 12.30
CA PHE A 677 -2.39 39.80 13.12
C PHE A 677 -2.68 41.14 12.37
N PRO A 678 -3.78 41.82 12.72
CA PRO A 678 -4.85 41.41 13.63
C PRO A 678 -5.77 40.34 12.99
N VAL A 679 -6.37 39.49 13.81
CA VAL A 679 -7.44 38.57 13.38
C VAL A 679 -8.64 38.75 14.32
N PRO A 680 -9.81 39.18 13.83
CA PRO A 680 -10.16 39.49 12.43
C PRO A 680 -9.34 40.61 11.80
N ALA A 681 -8.95 40.39 10.54
CA ALA A 681 -8.25 41.39 9.77
C ALA A 681 -9.23 42.42 9.18
N ASN A 682 -8.81 43.67 9.09
CA ASN A 682 -9.62 44.77 8.49
C ASN A 682 -9.05 45.09 7.09
N LYS A 683 -8.36 46.21 6.93
CA LYS A 683 -7.80 46.67 5.65
C LYS A 683 -6.44 46.06 5.33
N SER A 684 -5.76 45.58 6.36
CA SER A 684 -4.46 44.93 6.22
C SER A 684 -4.30 43.78 7.23
N LEU A 685 -3.42 42.84 6.90
CA LEU A 685 -2.97 41.76 7.78
C LEU A 685 -1.44 41.74 7.78
N THR A 686 -0.84 41.76 8.94
CA THR A 686 0.60 41.54 9.08
C THR A 686 0.88 40.08 9.30
N ILE A 687 1.78 39.51 8.48
CA ILE A 687 2.27 38.15 8.55
C ILE A 687 3.74 38.17 8.94
N ARG A 688 4.09 37.58 10.08
CA ARG A 688 5.46 37.52 10.56
C ARG A 688 5.99 36.10 10.47
N LEU A 689 7.14 35.96 9.79
CA LEU A 689 7.87 34.72 9.61
C LEU A 689 9.22 34.80 10.35
N GLU A 690 9.44 33.98 11.37
CA GLU A 690 10.62 34.12 12.23
C GLU A 690 11.92 33.67 11.58
N LEU A 691 11.90 32.61 10.76
CA LEU A 691 13.10 31.92 10.33
C LEU A 691 13.41 32.06 8.83
N ILE A 692 12.45 31.77 7.96
CA ILE A 692 12.62 31.76 6.50
C ILE A 692 11.43 32.44 5.80
N GLY A 693 11.60 32.84 4.55
CA GLY A 693 10.51 33.28 3.68
C GLY A 693 9.65 32.10 3.23
N ASP A 694 8.40 32.39 2.86
CA ASP A 694 7.46 31.35 2.42
C ASP A 694 6.66 31.79 1.19
N LYS A 695 6.06 30.85 0.49
CA LYS A 695 5.09 31.09 -0.57
C LYS A 695 3.68 30.89 0.01
N LEU A 696 2.86 31.94 -0.06
CA LEU A 696 1.50 31.92 0.49
C LEU A 696 0.47 31.77 -0.61
N PHE A 697 -0.42 30.78 -0.49
CA PHE A 697 -1.65 30.67 -1.25
C PHE A 697 -2.84 31.06 -0.37
N ILE A 698 -3.76 31.84 -0.92
CA ILE A 698 -4.97 32.28 -0.22
C ILE A 698 -6.19 31.71 -0.91
N TYR A 699 -7.02 31.00 -0.14
CA TYR A 699 -8.25 30.37 -0.63
C TYR A 699 -9.47 30.97 0.06
N ASN A 700 -10.59 31.03 -0.65
CA ASN A 700 -11.88 31.34 -0.05
C ASN A 700 -12.51 30.10 0.61
N LEU A 701 -13.69 30.28 1.22
CA LEU A 701 -14.38 29.22 1.96
C LEU A 701 -14.77 27.99 1.11
N ILE A 702 -14.90 28.15 -0.22
CA ILE A 702 -15.25 27.07 -1.15
C ILE A 702 -14.00 26.44 -1.82
N GLY A 703 -12.79 26.76 -1.32
CA GLY A 703 -11.53 26.18 -1.81
C GLY A 703 -10.98 26.81 -3.10
N GLN A 704 -11.55 27.90 -3.60
CA GLN A 704 -11.03 28.58 -4.77
C GLN A 704 -9.82 29.44 -4.37
N LYS A 705 -8.69 29.28 -5.08
CA LYS A 705 -7.51 30.12 -4.89
C LYS A 705 -7.80 31.57 -5.32
N ILE A 706 -7.62 32.51 -4.41
CA ILE A 706 -7.90 33.92 -4.61
C ILE A 706 -6.62 34.71 -4.91
N ASP A 707 -5.51 34.34 -4.27
CA ASP A 707 -4.26 35.06 -4.39
C ASP A 707 -3.04 34.18 -4.13
N GLU A 708 -1.86 34.67 -4.59
CA GLU A 708 -0.58 33.99 -4.43
C GLU A 708 0.52 35.04 -4.16
N LEU A 709 1.29 34.87 -3.10
CA LEU A 709 2.27 35.84 -2.63
C LEU A 709 3.58 35.13 -2.25
N ILE A 710 4.70 35.83 -2.45
CA ILE A 710 5.99 35.42 -1.91
C ILE A 710 6.25 36.29 -0.69
N LEU A 711 6.43 35.66 0.47
CA LEU A 711 6.71 36.28 1.74
C LEU A 711 8.19 36.19 2.07
N ASN A 712 8.78 37.23 2.56
CA ASN A 712 10.16 37.27 3.04
C ASN A 712 10.23 36.92 4.54
N GLN A 713 11.41 36.47 5.01
CA GLN A 713 11.66 36.40 6.45
C GLN A 713 11.41 37.76 7.11
N GLY A 714 10.80 37.75 8.29
CA GLY A 714 10.41 38.94 9.01
C GLY A 714 8.94 39.32 8.81
N THR A 715 8.65 40.59 8.75
CA THR A 715 7.28 41.12 8.69
C THR A 715 6.87 41.41 7.26
N ASN A 716 5.71 40.90 6.85
CA ASN A 716 5.07 41.12 5.56
C ASN A 716 3.67 41.67 5.78
N ASP A 717 3.34 42.77 5.14
CA ASP A 717 2.02 43.40 5.24
C ASP A 717 1.21 43.10 3.97
N LEU A 718 0.06 42.47 4.16
CA LEU A 718 -0.90 42.12 3.10
C LEU A 718 -2.03 43.12 3.09
N ASP A 719 -2.27 43.78 1.93
CA ASP A 719 -3.42 44.66 1.71
C ASP A 719 -4.68 43.83 1.44
N LEU A 720 -5.70 44.00 2.26
CA LEU A 720 -6.98 43.30 2.19
C LEU A 720 -8.14 44.14 1.66
N GLN A 721 -7.89 45.36 1.16
CA GLN A 721 -8.95 46.27 0.71
C GLN A 721 -9.82 45.68 -0.42
N ASN A 722 -9.27 44.77 -1.21
CA ASN A 722 -9.96 44.09 -2.31
C ASN A 722 -10.59 42.77 -1.91
N TYR A 723 -10.49 42.35 -0.65
CA TYR A 723 -11.06 41.08 -0.16
C TYR A 723 -12.45 41.33 0.41
N SER A 724 -13.39 40.45 0.07
CA SER A 724 -14.74 40.48 0.63
C SER A 724 -14.74 40.03 2.09
N ASN A 725 -15.73 40.51 2.87
CA ASN A 725 -15.92 40.02 4.24
C ASN A 725 -16.15 38.48 4.21
N GLY A 726 -15.36 37.72 4.99
CA GLY A 726 -15.45 36.29 4.99
C GLY A 726 -14.29 35.60 5.70
N ILE A 727 -14.27 34.26 5.53
CA ILE A 727 -13.22 33.39 6.02
C ILE A 727 -12.33 32.98 4.85
N TYR A 728 -11.03 33.11 5.05
CA TYR A 728 -10.01 32.69 4.10
C TYR A 728 -9.05 31.69 4.74
N PHE A 729 -8.50 30.78 3.93
CA PHE A 729 -7.46 29.87 4.33
C PHE A 729 -6.13 30.28 3.70
N PHE A 730 -5.17 30.58 4.55
CA PHE A 730 -3.81 30.97 4.20
C PHE A 730 -2.91 29.77 4.31
N GLN A 731 -2.51 29.23 3.19
CA GLN A 731 -1.65 28.05 3.10
C GLN A 731 -0.21 28.48 2.79
N PHE A 732 0.68 28.21 3.71
CA PHE A 732 2.12 28.49 3.60
C PHE A 732 2.78 27.24 3.02
N ILE A 733 3.29 27.35 1.79
CA ILE A 733 3.65 26.18 0.97
C ILE A 733 4.93 25.52 1.46
N ASN A 734 5.97 26.32 1.77
CA ASN A 734 7.26 25.81 2.21
C ASN A 734 7.20 25.18 3.61
N THR A 735 6.30 25.64 4.47
CA THR A 735 6.14 25.15 5.85
C THR A 735 4.98 24.17 6.01
N GLY A 736 4.12 24.01 4.99
CA GLY A 736 2.91 23.18 5.07
C GLY A 736 1.82 23.71 6.02
N ILE A 737 2.03 24.86 6.67
CA ILE A 737 1.11 25.40 7.67
C ILE A 737 -0.09 26.05 6.99
N THR A 738 -1.30 25.79 7.50
CA THR A 738 -2.52 26.50 7.09
C THR A 738 -3.08 27.30 8.26
N ARG A 739 -3.45 28.57 8.01
CA ARG A 739 -4.10 29.46 8.97
C ARG A 739 -5.47 29.89 8.46
N LYS A 740 -6.45 29.85 9.34
CA LYS A 740 -7.79 30.38 9.08
C LYS A 740 -7.83 31.86 9.48
N ILE A 741 -8.07 32.72 8.51
CA ILE A 741 -8.11 34.18 8.71
C ILE A 741 -9.53 34.68 8.47
N SER A 742 -10.08 35.43 9.41
CA SER A 742 -11.34 36.14 9.25
C SER A 742 -11.04 37.58 8.76
N VAL A 743 -11.63 37.96 7.64
CA VAL A 743 -11.54 39.35 7.08
C VAL A 743 -12.87 40.04 7.28
N LYS A 744 -12.82 41.21 7.86
CA LYS A 744 -13.99 42.07 8.09
C LYS A 744 -13.60 43.52 7.76
N THR A 745 -13.76 43.89 6.49
CA THR A 745 -13.56 45.26 6.00
C THR A 745 -14.84 46.05 6.24
N ASP A 746 -14.78 47.08 7.06
CA ASP A 746 -15.91 47.99 7.35
C ASP A 746 -16.15 48.94 6.18
#